data_021253ce663186c6466e1dccba59f881
#
_entry.id   021253ce663186c6466e1dccba59f881
#
_cell.length_a   1.000
_cell.length_b   1.000
_cell.length_c   1.000
_cell.angle_alpha   90.00
_cell.angle_beta   90.00
_cell.angle_gamma   90.00
#
_symmetry.space_group_name_H-M   'P 1'
#
loop_
_entity.id
_entity.type
_entity.pdbx_description
1 polymer ?
#
loop_
_entity_poly.entity_id
_entity_poly.type
_entity_poly.pdbx_seq_one_letter_code
_entity_poly.pdbx_strand_id
1 'polypeptide(L)'
;MKYPGQRNILSAVLCLPIAAASLFAEEILPNRDFALMSGKAPTGWEFRCDGKNTSCSIESDNDGAKFAKIVSERKDVNGLLIHRTDYKFPKGSRLSLSGEYKTADIELGQGGKVFVSTMHRSVKGNDKQPVFWLNAELEPTDEWKTFSVSKRVPYDIETVSLHACIWQAKGTVCYRNLSLQVTPPSHEFSQDCEVIWREIEDIYPFTSPTNWGYDIEPDYFSGRGGIALDDKRIDWNFQIAEVTDPVTLFSKERTWHLWLRIYGYMESPRIFIEYNGKHLNHIDTPANEKVSQGKYAGPGKYVWVYGGNFTTKGGAQMLSIVAKGRLCADCLFLTDDAQYAPVKFEAKDFPQAKALDVRNKHIIKCEYEHEGMTDRIPLPISFRIAGERMSIPNDQEPGIFHFSLTDDIIVDGMSSHWAGTDWNSKSKWGEKFLTYKKTGERVVNGRKFNDYEAYLYFLSGNQYLVFGHIAPERFKAGAKSLCEYWLEHDGEKQRPEIMEITHTAIEPVRPFKKIFVGPSYVPLKMMYYSYPDCFNSLNACGFNYMGSWYGPAADDDPDRFSKFRDEAYAKGFLIAAVVTQYTGIEKEHIAVGIDGKPYGSASGQGTHGVVSLALDKDDEPIAGTLHRTREAAKYGISLEYDDEMTNMLEDKADYAPKTKALFREYLAKKNIEYMAPEEIVRTKAANPSLYNEWVDFKCSRIGYWYSLYRQAFEEGLVEAEGKYPADRKPMLLTCVQGAGKDFQKPEDIKIKGFLDYKLLSKYCDLIQIMSYTYGGVDECVKPGDALEMYAKYLGRDVTVPILLAGGYGTETRLDRKVMLKYQMFESLMQKPKMIVFYAGATIFNAPTLAPVVEAIRIALPYEEFFTDGVRFYDFEKNAPFLRLKALSLGKRVLLYAANYTDNPAKQVTVTFPQTILSAIECDGGKKLSTSGKEITFDFQKDRGQLFLLEFPSPVNEGIQ
;
A
#
# COMPACT_ATOMS: atom_id res chain seq x y z
N MET A 1 12.74 -39.54 58.10
CA MET A 1 12.33 -40.85 58.65
C MET A 1 11.63 -41.66 57.59
N LYS A 2 12.16 -42.84 57.29
CA LYS A 2 11.59 -44.08 56.71
C LYS A 2 10.68 -43.98 55.46
N TYR A 3 11.19 -44.47 54.36
CA TYR A 3 10.52 -45.33 53.35
C TYR A 3 10.00 -46.64 54.06
N PRO A 4 9.13 -47.45 53.42
CA PRO A 4 9.23 -48.05 52.11
C PRO A 4 7.90 -48.41 51.43
N GLY A 5 8.00 -48.87 50.15
CA GLY A 5 6.95 -49.72 49.56
C GLY A 5 6.91 -49.74 48.01
N GLN A 6 7.85 -50.50 47.44
CA GLN A 6 7.75 -50.93 46.01
C GLN A 6 6.58 -51.88 45.82
N ARG A 7 5.82 -51.70 44.75
CA ARG A 7 5.16 -52.84 44.07
C ARG A 7 5.26 -52.58 42.54
N ASN A 8 6.08 -53.44 41.95
CA ASN A 8 6.14 -53.64 40.50
C ASN A 8 4.80 -54.17 40.00
N ILE A 9 4.23 -53.49 38.97
CA ILE A 9 3.27 -54.12 38.07
C ILE A 9 3.89 -54.00 36.69
N LEU A 10 4.40 -55.07 36.15
CA LEU A 10 4.71 -55.29 34.78
C LEU A 10 3.40 -55.19 33.97
N SER A 11 3.18 -54.11 33.29
CA SER A 11 2.19 -54.03 32.20
C SER A 11 2.95 -54.24 30.90
N ALA A 12 2.81 -55.42 30.34
CA ALA A 12 3.23 -55.74 29.01
C ALA A 12 2.47 -54.82 28.02
N VAL A 13 3.13 -53.77 27.54
CA VAL A 13 2.64 -53.02 26.41
C VAL A 13 2.89 -53.87 25.17
N LEU A 14 1.82 -54.44 24.63
CA LEU A 14 1.81 -54.97 23.28
C LEU A 14 2.16 -53.80 22.34
N CYS A 15 3.38 -53.75 21.87
CA CYS A 15 3.73 -53.00 20.70
C CYS A 15 3.06 -53.69 19.51
N LEU A 16 1.87 -53.26 19.15
CA LEU A 16 1.36 -53.43 17.80
C LEU A 16 2.32 -52.61 16.87
N PRO A 17 2.89 -53.22 15.84
CA PRO A 17 3.58 -52.46 14.84
C PRO A 17 2.50 -51.55 14.21
N ILE A 18 2.63 -50.24 14.39
CA ILE A 18 1.95 -49.28 13.55
C ILE A 18 2.52 -49.56 12.16
N ALA A 19 1.75 -50.31 11.38
CA ALA A 19 2.03 -50.55 9.97
C ALA A 19 2.22 -49.14 9.38
N ALA A 20 3.38 -48.89 8.83
CA ALA A 20 3.60 -47.76 7.97
C ALA A 20 2.49 -47.80 6.92
N ALA A 21 1.49 -46.96 7.08
CA ALA A 21 0.45 -46.78 6.07
C ALA A 21 1.19 -46.23 4.88
N SER A 22 1.52 -47.12 3.96
CA SER A 22 2.06 -46.72 2.65
C SER A 22 1.09 -45.67 2.11
N LEU A 23 1.64 -44.53 1.75
CA LEU A 23 0.90 -43.42 1.13
C LEU A 23 0.45 -43.83 -0.28
N PHE A 24 -0.51 -44.74 -0.37
CA PHE A 24 -1.13 -45.12 -1.63
C PHE A 24 -2.13 -44.05 -2.05
N ALA A 25 -2.02 -43.67 -3.31
CA ALA A 25 -3.02 -42.82 -3.93
C ALA A 25 -4.37 -43.52 -3.95
N GLU A 26 -5.39 -42.89 -3.44
CA GLU A 26 -6.77 -43.42 -3.41
C GLU A 26 -7.55 -42.87 -4.61
N GLU A 27 -8.17 -43.75 -5.38
CA GLU A 27 -9.10 -43.39 -6.44
C GLU A 27 -10.46 -43.01 -5.86
N ILE A 28 -10.92 -41.79 -6.13
CA ILE A 28 -12.19 -41.30 -5.56
C ILE A 28 -13.36 -41.23 -6.56
N LEU A 29 -13.11 -41.48 -7.84
CA LEU A 29 -14.17 -41.52 -8.83
C LEU A 29 -14.75 -42.92 -8.97
N PRO A 30 -16.01 -43.11 -8.67
CA PRO A 30 -16.71 -44.37 -8.98
C PRO A 30 -16.95 -44.47 -10.49
N ASN A 31 -16.97 -45.72 -10.97
CA ASN A 31 -17.41 -46.00 -12.34
C ASN A 31 -16.69 -45.16 -13.42
N ARG A 32 -15.37 -45.04 -13.31
CA ARG A 32 -14.51 -44.21 -14.14
C ARG A 32 -14.47 -44.60 -15.61
N ASP A 33 -14.78 -45.84 -15.91
CA ASP A 33 -14.86 -46.47 -17.22
C ASP A 33 -16.29 -46.51 -17.81
N PHE A 34 -17.27 -45.93 -17.10
CA PHE A 34 -18.68 -45.85 -17.45
C PHE A 34 -19.35 -47.22 -17.67
N ALA A 35 -18.77 -48.28 -17.10
CA ALA A 35 -19.27 -49.64 -17.25
C ALA A 35 -20.67 -49.82 -16.64
N LEU A 36 -20.95 -49.20 -15.50
CA LEU A 36 -22.21 -49.29 -14.80
C LEU A 36 -23.16 -48.16 -15.20
N MET A 37 -24.42 -48.49 -15.56
CA MET A 37 -25.41 -47.51 -15.99
C MET A 37 -26.58 -47.40 -14.99
N SER A 38 -27.07 -46.19 -14.80
CA SER A 38 -28.29 -45.85 -14.08
C SER A 38 -29.18 -45.00 -14.99
N GLY A 39 -30.12 -45.66 -15.68
CA GLY A 39 -30.91 -45.01 -16.73
C GLY A 39 -30.02 -44.60 -17.94
N LYS A 40 -30.07 -43.31 -18.31
CA LYS A 40 -29.30 -42.79 -19.45
C LYS A 40 -27.89 -42.31 -19.10
N ALA A 41 -27.58 -42.18 -17.82
CA ALA A 41 -26.24 -41.71 -17.35
C ALA A 41 -25.47 -42.86 -16.67
N PRO A 42 -24.15 -42.83 -16.61
CA PRO A 42 -23.38 -43.75 -15.79
C PRO A 42 -23.70 -43.60 -14.31
N THR A 43 -23.69 -44.70 -13.58
CA THR A 43 -23.94 -44.69 -12.12
C THR A 43 -22.98 -43.72 -11.41
N GLY A 44 -23.55 -42.79 -10.67
CA GLY A 44 -22.79 -41.74 -9.94
C GLY A 44 -22.45 -40.49 -10.77
N TRP A 45 -22.90 -40.46 -12.04
CA TRP A 45 -22.67 -39.31 -12.93
C TRP A 45 -23.99 -38.67 -13.37
N GLU A 46 -23.94 -37.38 -13.68
CA GLU A 46 -25.09 -36.59 -14.16
C GLU A 46 -24.72 -35.92 -15.49
N PHE A 47 -25.59 -36.10 -16.51
CA PHE A 47 -25.50 -35.30 -17.74
C PHE A 47 -26.28 -33.99 -17.59
N ARG A 48 -25.62 -32.88 -17.88
CA ARG A 48 -26.26 -31.56 -18.02
C ARG A 48 -26.17 -31.08 -19.45
N CYS A 49 -27.17 -31.44 -20.21
CA CYS A 49 -27.38 -31.08 -21.61
C CYS A 49 -28.79 -30.54 -21.74
N ASP A 50 -29.03 -29.53 -22.58
CA ASP A 50 -30.36 -28.94 -22.77
C ASP A 50 -31.28 -29.80 -23.62
N GLY A 51 -30.75 -30.87 -24.19
CA GLY A 51 -31.50 -31.84 -25.06
C GLY A 51 -31.94 -31.28 -26.42
N LYS A 52 -31.70 -29.97 -26.64
CA LYS A 52 -32.08 -29.25 -27.87
C LYS A 52 -30.86 -28.84 -28.70
N ASN A 53 -29.91 -28.26 -28.07
CA ASN A 53 -28.63 -27.79 -28.69
C ASN A 53 -27.43 -28.57 -28.19
N THR A 54 -27.58 -29.29 -27.08
CA THR A 54 -26.55 -30.18 -26.54
C THR A 54 -27.17 -31.55 -26.24
N SER A 55 -26.40 -32.58 -26.53
CA SER A 55 -26.77 -33.96 -26.22
C SER A 55 -25.62 -34.73 -25.60
N CYS A 56 -25.96 -35.71 -24.77
CA CYS A 56 -24.98 -36.53 -24.08
C CYS A 56 -25.38 -38.01 -24.15
N SER A 57 -24.43 -38.87 -24.43
CA SER A 57 -24.63 -40.33 -24.53
C SER A 57 -23.42 -41.09 -24.00
N ILE A 58 -23.63 -42.39 -23.71
CA ILE A 58 -22.55 -43.36 -23.54
C ILE A 58 -22.52 -44.24 -24.76
N GLU A 59 -21.37 -44.31 -25.40
CA GLU A 59 -21.12 -45.13 -26.56
C GLU A 59 -19.96 -46.09 -26.28
N SER A 60 -19.73 -47.04 -27.16
CA SER A 60 -18.61 -47.97 -27.09
C SER A 60 -17.71 -47.78 -28.31
N ASP A 61 -16.42 -47.83 -28.09
CA ASP A 61 -15.43 -47.85 -29.16
C ASP A 61 -15.28 -49.21 -29.76
N ASN A 62 -14.49 -49.34 -30.82
CA ASN A 62 -14.31 -50.64 -31.56
C ASN A 62 -13.70 -51.74 -30.68
N ASP A 63 -12.97 -51.36 -29.64
CA ASP A 63 -12.38 -52.29 -28.66
C ASP A 63 -13.35 -52.65 -27.51
N GLY A 64 -14.60 -52.12 -27.55
CA GLY A 64 -15.62 -52.33 -26.53
C GLY A 64 -15.49 -51.40 -25.33
N ALA A 65 -14.51 -50.54 -25.29
CA ALA A 65 -14.36 -49.56 -24.22
C ALA A 65 -15.47 -48.48 -24.27
N LYS A 66 -16.12 -48.24 -23.15
CA LYS A 66 -17.16 -47.21 -23.05
C LYS A 66 -16.59 -45.82 -22.87
N PHE A 67 -17.24 -44.85 -23.49
CA PHE A 67 -16.91 -43.44 -23.37
C PHE A 67 -18.14 -42.56 -23.29
N ALA A 68 -18.02 -41.44 -22.58
CA ALA A 68 -19.05 -40.41 -22.57
C ALA A 68 -18.85 -39.47 -23.78
N LYS A 69 -19.90 -39.28 -24.58
CA LYS A 69 -19.92 -38.39 -25.73
C LYS A 69 -20.82 -37.18 -25.45
N ILE A 70 -20.30 -36.01 -25.65
CA ILE A 70 -21.01 -34.72 -25.51
C ILE A 70 -20.98 -34.04 -26.87
N VAL A 71 -22.14 -33.71 -27.43
CA VAL A 71 -22.28 -32.99 -28.70
C VAL A 71 -22.90 -31.61 -28.40
N SER A 72 -22.34 -30.59 -28.98
CA SER A 72 -22.84 -29.21 -28.94
C SER A 72 -23.04 -28.69 -30.36
N GLU A 73 -24.22 -28.22 -30.70
CA GLU A 73 -24.58 -27.71 -32.02
C GLU A 73 -24.31 -26.20 -32.16
N ARG A 74 -24.03 -25.48 -31.04
CA ARG A 74 -23.87 -24.04 -31.03
C ARG A 74 -22.67 -23.61 -30.18
N LYS A 75 -22.08 -22.42 -30.48
CA LYS A 75 -20.92 -21.86 -29.78
C LYS A 75 -21.23 -21.14 -28.46
N ASP A 76 -22.51 -20.97 -28.13
CA ASP A 76 -22.98 -20.22 -26.95
C ASP A 76 -23.68 -21.14 -25.92
N VAL A 77 -23.53 -22.42 -26.03
CA VAL A 77 -24.13 -23.42 -25.13
C VAL A 77 -23.04 -24.29 -24.48
N ASN A 78 -23.42 -24.98 -23.42
CA ASN A 78 -22.53 -25.81 -22.62
C ASN A 78 -23.11 -27.21 -22.48
N GLY A 79 -22.28 -28.22 -22.69
CA GLY A 79 -22.59 -29.63 -22.37
C GLY A 79 -21.61 -30.13 -21.30
N LEU A 80 -22.15 -30.77 -20.27
CA LEU A 80 -21.35 -31.21 -19.11
C LEU A 80 -21.70 -32.62 -18.69
N LEU A 81 -20.67 -33.38 -18.33
CA LEU A 81 -20.79 -34.61 -17.54
C LEU A 81 -20.22 -34.27 -16.13
N ILE A 82 -21.01 -34.48 -15.08
CA ILE A 82 -20.68 -34.08 -13.72
C ILE A 82 -20.73 -35.29 -12.79
N HIS A 83 -19.72 -35.41 -11.96
CA HIS A 83 -19.74 -36.25 -10.76
C HIS A 83 -19.61 -35.39 -9.51
N ARG A 84 -20.39 -35.68 -8.46
CA ARG A 84 -20.32 -35.00 -7.18
C ARG A 84 -20.22 -35.99 -6.04
N THR A 85 -19.35 -35.72 -5.10
CA THR A 85 -19.18 -36.55 -3.91
C THR A 85 -18.83 -35.71 -2.70
N ASP A 86 -19.32 -36.14 -1.55
CA ASP A 86 -18.85 -35.65 -0.24
C ASP A 86 -17.60 -36.44 0.15
N TYR A 87 -16.46 -36.00 -0.29
CA TYR A 87 -15.18 -36.65 0.04
C TYR A 87 -14.30 -35.68 0.79
N LYS A 88 -13.82 -36.08 1.98
CA LYS A 88 -13.00 -35.27 2.87
C LYS A 88 -11.54 -35.65 2.76
N PHE A 89 -10.70 -34.67 2.53
CA PHE A 89 -9.26 -34.85 2.61
C PHE A 89 -8.56 -33.58 3.12
N PRO A 90 -7.45 -33.77 3.85
CA PRO A 90 -6.77 -32.65 4.50
C PRO A 90 -6.01 -31.80 3.49
N LYS A 91 -5.78 -30.53 3.89
CA LYS A 91 -4.85 -29.64 3.17
C LYS A 91 -3.49 -30.32 2.97
N GLY A 92 -2.82 -29.96 1.90
CA GLY A 92 -1.56 -30.57 1.52
C GLY A 92 -1.70 -31.87 0.74
N SER A 93 -2.89 -32.49 0.69
CA SER A 93 -3.16 -33.64 -0.18
C SER A 93 -2.86 -33.29 -1.63
N ARG A 94 -2.29 -34.23 -2.37
CA ARG A 94 -2.05 -34.09 -3.79
C ARG A 94 -3.20 -34.72 -4.58
N LEU A 95 -3.82 -33.90 -5.42
CA LEU A 95 -4.83 -34.38 -6.37
C LEU A 95 -4.18 -34.60 -7.71
N SER A 96 -4.51 -35.73 -8.33
CA SER A 96 -4.08 -36.08 -9.69
C SER A 96 -5.31 -36.45 -10.52
N LEU A 97 -5.64 -35.58 -11.46
CA LEU A 97 -6.73 -35.77 -12.42
C LEU A 97 -6.16 -36.23 -13.75
N SER A 98 -6.63 -37.35 -14.26
CA SER A 98 -6.21 -37.89 -15.55
C SER A 98 -7.36 -38.52 -16.30
N GLY A 99 -7.14 -38.82 -17.56
CA GLY A 99 -8.11 -39.48 -18.41
C GLY A 99 -7.71 -39.44 -19.87
N GLU A 100 -8.61 -39.88 -20.71
CA GLU A 100 -8.47 -39.85 -22.18
C GLU A 100 -9.62 -39.09 -22.79
N TYR A 101 -9.32 -38.38 -23.88
CA TYR A 101 -10.28 -37.60 -24.60
C TYR A 101 -10.02 -37.64 -26.11
N LYS A 102 -11.06 -37.40 -26.90
CA LYS A 102 -10.97 -37.05 -28.34
C LYS A 102 -12.03 -36.04 -28.68
N THR A 103 -11.82 -35.28 -29.73
CA THR A 103 -12.74 -34.26 -30.19
C THR A 103 -13.05 -34.42 -31.68
N ALA A 104 -14.15 -33.84 -32.14
CA ALA A 104 -14.44 -33.71 -33.57
C ALA A 104 -15.15 -32.37 -33.83
N ASP A 105 -14.74 -31.68 -34.89
CA ASP A 105 -15.38 -30.46 -35.41
C ASP A 105 -15.49 -29.32 -34.36
N ILE A 106 -14.46 -29.12 -33.55
CA ILE A 106 -14.50 -28.10 -32.49
C ILE A 106 -14.35 -26.70 -33.07
N GLU A 107 -15.34 -25.88 -32.83
CA GLU A 107 -15.36 -24.45 -33.12
C GLU A 107 -15.62 -23.68 -31.83
N LEU A 108 -14.60 -22.93 -31.32
CA LEU A 108 -14.68 -22.17 -30.07
C LEU A 108 -15.51 -20.90 -30.28
N GLY A 109 -16.39 -20.59 -29.33
CA GLY A 109 -17.02 -19.29 -29.15
C GLY A 109 -16.14 -18.32 -28.35
N GLN A 110 -16.67 -17.17 -27.99
CA GLN A 110 -15.93 -16.20 -27.15
C GLN A 110 -15.74 -16.80 -25.76
N GLY A 111 -14.48 -17.05 -25.36
CA GLY A 111 -14.14 -17.73 -24.11
C GLY A 111 -14.44 -19.23 -24.08
N GLY A 112 -14.71 -19.82 -25.26
CA GLY A 112 -15.00 -21.23 -25.40
C GLY A 112 -13.80 -22.13 -25.12
N LYS A 113 -14.07 -23.34 -24.56
CA LYS A 113 -13.03 -24.32 -24.19
C LYS A 113 -13.58 -25.73 -24.16
N VAL A 114 -12.69 -26.70 -24.36
CA VAL A 114 -12.88 -28.08 -23.94
C VAL A 114 -11.99 -28.36 -22.75
N PHE A 115 -12.53 -28.86 -21.65
CA PHE A 115 -11.75 -29.07 -20.45
C PHE A 115 -12.34 -30.15 -19.53
N VAL A 116 -11.49 -30.68 -18.68
CA VAL A 116 -11.90 -31.42 -17.47
C VAL A 116 -11.42 -30.66 -16.26
N SER A 117 -12.32 -30.42 -15.33
CA SER A 117 -11.95 -29.72 -14.11
C SER A 117 -12.56 -30.35 -12.86
N THR A 118 -11.90 -30.17 -11.75
CA THR A 118 -12.48 -30.49 -10.45
C THR A 118 -12.65 -29.22 -9.63
N MET A 119 -13.81 -29.09 -9.00
CA MET A 119 -14.15 -28.04 -8.10
C MET A 119 -14.23 -28.58 -6.68
N HIS A 120 -13.47 -27.99 -5.77
CA HIS A 120 -13.38 -28.44 -4.38
C HIS A 120 -13.78 -27.32 -3.43
N ARG A 121 -14.58 -27.65 -2.40
CA ARG A 121 -15.05 -26.70 -1.39
C ARG A 121 -14.67 -27.15 0.01
N SER A 122 -14.27 -26.17 0.83
CA SER A 122 -13.90 -26.41 2.23
C SER A 122 -15.10 -26.59 3.16
N VAL A 123 -16.29 -26.12 2.77
CA VAL A 123 -17.53 -26.25 3.55
C VAL A 123 -18.71 -26.59 2.63
N LYS A 124 -19.48 -27.58 3.02
CA LYS A 124 -20.66 -28.01 2.28
C LYS A 124 -21.75 -26.94 2.31
N GLY A 125 -22.24 -26.53 1.14
CA GLY A 125 -23.40 -25.64 1.00
C GLY A 125 -23.14 -24.15 1.27
N ASN A 126 -21.88 -23.74 1.43
CA ASN A 126 -21.53 -22.33 1.61
C ASN A 126 -20.84 -21.77 0.33
N ASP A 127 -21.62 -21.07 -0.49
CA ASP A 127 -21.12 -20.50 -1.76
C ASP A 127 -20.16 -19.31 -1.57
N LYS A 128 -20.01 -18.78 -0.36
CA LYS A 128 -19.08 -17.70 -0.03
C LYS A 128 -17.68 -18.18 0.33
N GLN A 129 -17.49 -19.50 0.48
CA GLN A 129 -16.18 -20.07 0.78
C GLN A 129 -15.35 -20.24 -0.50
N PRO A 130 -14.01 -20.15 -0.38
CA PRO A 130 -13.12 -20.29 -1.53
C PRO A 130 -13.28 -21.65 -2.21
N VAL A 131 -13.18 -21.62 -3.52
CA VAL A 131 -13.26 -22.81 -4.37
C VAL A 131 -11.88 -23.08 -4.96
N PHE A 132 -11.35 -24.27 -4.68
CA PHE A 132 -10.12 -24.72 -5.31
C PHE A 132 -10.43 -25.44 -6.63
N TRP A 133 -9.72 -25.09 -7.69
CA TRP A 133 -9.88 -25.67 -9.01
C TRP A 133 -8.61 -26.40 -9.45
N LEU A 134 -8.81 -27.61 -10.00
CA LEU A 134 -7.81 -28.33 -10.76
C LEU A 134 -8.34 -28.52 -12.18
N ASN A 135 -7.72 -27.86 -13.15
CA ASN A 135 -8.19 -27.77 -14.54
C ASN A 135 -7.19 -28.41 -15.49
N ALA A 136 -7.70 -29.21 -16.40
CA ALA A 136 -7.03 -29.69 -17.62
C ALA A 136 -7.73 -29.06 -18.83
N GLU A 137 -7.13 -28.05 -19.46
CA GLU A 137 -7.57 -27.52 -20.74
C GLU A 137 -7.08 -28.46 -21.85
N LEU A 138 -7.95 -28.80 -22.78
CA LEU A 138 -7.73 -29.85 -23.74
C LEU A 138 -7.67 -29.26 -25.16
N GLU A 139 -6.56 -29.51 -25.84
CA GLU A 139 -6.42 -29.13 -27.25
C GLU A 139 -7.24 -30.04 -28.15
N PRO A 140 -7.92 -29.52 -29.17
CA PRO A 140 -8.71 -30.36 -30.11
C PRO A 140 -7.86 -31.45 -30.77
N THR A 141 -8.39 -32.70 -30.80
CA THR A 141 -7.73 -33.86 -31.42
C THR A 141 -8.77 -34.88 -31.81
N ASP A 142 -8.65 -35.48 -33.01
CA ASP A 142 -9.52 -36.53 -33.56
C ASP A 142 -9.10 -37.95 -33.11
N GLU A 143 -7.94 -38.05 -32.46
CA GLU A 143 -7.45 -39.29 -31.86
C GLU A 143 -7.61 -39.28 -30.34
N TRP A 144 -7.66 -40.48 -29.73
CA TRP A 144 -7.63 -40.59 -28.27
C TRP A 144 -6.26 -40.10 -27.73
N LYS A 145 -6.32 -39.06 -26.91
CA LYS A 145 -5.15 -38.45 -26.25
C LYS A 145 -5.32 -38.49 -24.75
N THR A 146 -4.26 -38.84 -24.06
CA THR A 146 -4.23 -38.82 -22.60
C THR A 146 -3.97 -37.39 -22.09
N PHE A 147 -4.56 -37.04 -20.95
CA PHE A 147 -4.21 -35.86 -20.17
C PHE A 147 -3.93 -36.24 -18.71
N SER A 148 -3.07 -35.48 -18.07
CA SER A 148 -2.82 -35.63 -16.64
C SER A 148 -2.42 -34.27 -16.07
N VAL A 149 -3.08 -33.85 -14.98
CA VAL A 149 -2.76 -32.66 -14.22
C VAL A 149 -2.78 -32.98 -12.75
N SER A 150 -1.93 -32.33 -11.98
CA SER A 150 -1.84 -32.60 -10.55
C SER A 150 -1.56 -31.29 -9.81
N LYS A 151 -2.20 -31.13 -8.64
CA LYS A 151 -2.05 -29.95 -7.81
C LYS A 151 -2.23 -30.29 -6.34
N ARG A 152 -1.55 -29.58 -5.44
CA ARG A 152 -1.78 -29.68 -4.00
C ARG A 152 -2.96 -28.84 -3.56
N VAL A 153 -3.69 -29.36 -2.60
CA VAL A 153 -4.85 -28.72 -2.01
C VAL A 153 -4.38 -27.70 -0.96
N PRO A 154 -4.78 -26.45 -1.08
CA PRO A 154 -4.32 -25.40 -0.18
C PRO A 154 -5.00 -25.40 1.21
N TYR A 155 -6.18 -26.01 1.34
CA TYR A 155 -6.97 -26.07 2.57
C TYR A 155 -7.74 -27.38 2.66
N ASP A 156 -8.35 -27.67 3.82
CA ASP A 156 -9.18 -28.87 3.99
C ASP A 156 -10.40 -28.85 3.06
N ILE A 157 -10.70 -29.98 2.46
CA ILE A 157 -11.81 -30.15 1.50
C ILE A 157 -12.89 -31.04 2.12
N GLU A 158 -14.15 -30.68 1.92
CA GLU A 158 -15.32 -31.45 2.32
C GLU A 158 -16.14 -31.96 1.14
N THR A 159 -16.11 -31.28 0.00
CA THR A 159 -16.86 -31.70 -1.17
C THR A 159 -16.06 -31.54 -2.46
N VAL A 160 -16.27 -32.48 -3.38
CA VAL A 160 -15.63 -32.50 -4.69
C VAL A 160 -16.69 -32.63 -5.77
N SER A 161 -16.54 -31.84 -6.84
CA SER A 161 -17.28 -32.09 -8.09
C SER A 161 -16.33 -32.10 -9.28
N LEU A 162 -16.40 -33.14 -10.10
CA LEU A 162 -15.67 -33.22 -11.38
C LEU A 162 -16.60 -32.80 -12.50
N HIS A 163 -16.09 -32.00 -13.41
CA HIS A 163 -16.79 -31.48 -14.59
C HIS A 163 -15.97 -31.79 -15.84
N ALA A 164 -16.48 -32.66 -16.73
CA ALA A 164 -15.94 -32.84 -18.06
C ALA A 164 -16.86 -32.10 -19.06
N CYS A 165 -16.30 -31.15 -19.79
CA CYS A 165 -17.09 -30.09 -20.43
C CYS A 165 -16.70 -29.84 -21.88
N ILE A 166 -17.72 -29.50 -22.68
CA ILE A 166 -17.61 -28.62 -23.83
C ILE A 166 -18.31 -27.30 -23.44
N TRP A 167 -17.60 -26.23 -23.44
CA TRP A 167 -18.05 -24.94 -22.88
C TRP A 167 -17.98 -23.86 -23.95
N GLN A 168 -19.10 -23.22 -24.25
CA GLN A 168 -19.19 -22.16 -25.27
C GLN A 168 -18.46 -22.55 -26.56
N ALA A 169 -18.68 -23.78 -27.02
CA ALA A 169 -18.07 -24.33 -28.22
C ALA A 169 -19.05 -25.25 -28.93
N LYS A 170 -18.99 -25.28 -30.26
CA LYS A 170 -19.68 -26.24 -31.12
C LYS A 170 -18.76 -27.40 -31.42
N GLY A 171 -19.29 -28.60 -31.57
CA GLY A 171 -18.56 -29.81 -31.92
C GLY A 171 -18.87 -31.00 -31.00
N THR A 172 -17.99 -31.96 -31.01
CA THR A 172 -18.11 -33.19 -30.20
C THR A 172 -16.88 -33.38 -29.35
N VAL A 173 -17.08 -33.79 -28.08
CA VAL A 173 -16.00 -34.24 -27.20
C VAL A 173 -16.37 -35.60 -26.59
N CYS A 174 -15.42 -36.50 -26.55
CA CYS A 174 -15.54 -37.81 -25.94
C CYS A 174 -14.54 -37.96 -24.80
N TYR A 175 -14.98 -38.56 -23.68
CA TYR A 175 -14.14 -38.79 -22.49
C TYR A 175 -14.21 -40.26 -22.08
N ARG A 176 -13.06 -40.85 -21.68
CA ARG A 176 -13.03 -42.18 -21.08
C ARG A 176 -11.90 -42.29 -20.03
N ASN A 177 -11.95 -43.33 -19.21
CA ASN A 177 -10.92 -43.63 -18.20
C ASN A 177 -10.62 -42.42 -17.28
N LEU A 178 -11.66 -41.64 -16.93
CA LEU A 178 -11.49 -40.51 -16.00
C LEU A 178 -11.10 -41.02 -14.62
N SER A 179 -10.04 -40.46 -14.05
CA SER A 179 -9.46 -40.84 -12.76
C SER A 179 -9.16 -39.57 -11.96
N LEU A 180 -9.55 -39.58 -10.68
CA LEU A 180 -9.18 -38.56 -9.72
C LEU A 180 -8.62 -39.24 -8.47
N GLN A 181 -7.30 -39.17 -8.35
CA GLN A 181 -6.58 -39.79 -7.23
C GLN A 181 -6.20 -38.76 -6.19
N VAL A 182 -6.30 -39.14 -4.93
CA VAL A 182 -5.89 -38.36 -3.77
C VAL A 182 -4.72 -39.04 -3.07
N THR A 183 -3.60 -38.37 -2.96
CA THR A 183 -2.47 -38.80 -2.13
C THR A 183 -2.45 -37.95 -0.87
N PRO A 184 -2.63 -38.51 0.33
CA PRO A 184 -2.56 -37.74 1.58
C PRO A 184 -1.20 -37.10 1.79
N PRO A 185 -1.10 -35.98 2.56
CA PRO A 185 0.18 -35.39 2.90
C PRO A 185 0.92 -36.27 3.94
N SER A 186 2.23 -36.18 3.95
CA SER A 186 3.05 -36.62 5.07
C SER A 186 3.19 -35.47 6.08
N HIS A 187 3.17 -35.78 7.36
CA HIS A 187 3.49 -34.84 8.45
C HIS A 187 4.87 -35.12 9.05
N GLU A 188 5.58 -36.07 8.48
CA GLU A 188 6.97 -36.37 8.78
C GLU A 188 7.83 -36.07 7.53
N PHE A 189 8.99 -35.52 7.76
CA PHE A 189 9.94 -35.24 6.69
C PHE A 189 10.56 -36.54 6.17
N SER A 190 10.80 -36.58 4.89
CA SER A 190 11.69 -37.58 4.32
C SER A 190 13.12 -37.40 4.83
N GLN A 191 13.88 -38.51 4.92
CA GLN A 191 15.30 -38.41 5.22
C GLN A 191 15.99 -37.54 4.18
N ASP A 192 16.89 -36.70 4.63
CA ASP A 192 17.73 -35.82 3.79
C ASP A 192 17.00 -34.68 3.06
N CYS A 193 15.76 -34.34 3.44
CA CYS A 193 15.12 -33.15 2.88
C CYS A 193 15.73 -31.87 3.45
N GLU A 194 15.73 -30.83 2.61
CA GLU A 194 16.10 -29.49 3.05
C GLU A 194 14.86 -28.71 3.45
N VAL A 195 15.01 -27.94 4.51
CA VAL A 195 13.92 -27.15 5.07
C VAL A 195 14.42 -25.74 5.36
N ILE A 196 13.68 -24.73 4.92
CA ILE A 196 13.92 -23.33 5.21
C ILE A 196 12.68 -22.74 5.87
N TRP A 197 12.90 -22.13 7.01
CA TRP A 197 11.89 -21.38 7.73
C TRP A 197 12.18 -19.89 7.64
N ARG A 198 11.14 -19.07 7.48
CA ARG A 198 11.24 -17.62 7.51
C ARG A 198 10.02 -17.03 8.22
N GLU A 199 10.27 -16.16 9.15
CA GLU A 199 9.26 -15.26 9.63
C GLU A 199 8.98 -14.18 8.57
N ILE A 200 7.72 -13.82 8.38
CA ILE A 200 7.35 -12.80 7.37
C ILE A 200 7.93 -11.44 7.73
N GLU A 201 7.99 -11.13 9.01
CA GLU A 201 8.61 -9.89 9.50
C GLU A 201 10.12 -9.81 9.23
N ASP A 202 10.76 -10.93 8.91
CA ASP A 202 12.17 -10.97 8.54
C ASP A 202 12.41 -10.74 7.05
N ILE A 203 11.39 -10.92 6.23
CA ILE A 203 11.47 -10.76 4.78
C ILE A 203 10.97 -9.38 4.36
N TYR A 204 9.93 -8.91 5.03
CA TYR A 204 9.26 -7.67 4.67
C TYR A 204 9.86 -6.49 5.41
N PRO A 205 10.34 -5.43 4.70
CA PRO A 205 10.78 -4.21 5.36
C PRO A 205 9.60 -3.64 6.14
N PHE A 206 9.82 -3.42 7.40
CA PHE A 206 8.78 -3.15 8.35
C PHE A 206 8.20 -1.75 8.17
N THR A 207 7.07 -1.61 7.52
CA THR A 207 6.33 -0.36 7.50
C THR A 207 5.43 -0.28 8.71
N SER A 208 5.81 0.52 9.67
CA SER A 208 5.06 0.89 10.88
C SER A 208 4.36 -0.28 11.61
N PRO A 209 4.76 -0.55 12.84
CA PRO A 209 4.00 -1.44 13.73
C PRO A 209 2.69 -0.80 14.19
N THR A 210 2.38 0.37 13.66
CA THR A 210 1.18 1.07 14.03
C THR A 210 -0.02 0.17 13.80
N ASN A 211 -0.51 -0.33 14.88
CA ASN A 211 -1.85 -0.75 15.17
C ASN A 211 -2.25 -2.18 14.87
N TRP A 212 -1.41 -3.06 14.31
CA TRP A 212 -1.94 -4.34 13.83
C TRP A 212 -1.24 -5.61 14.34
N GLY A 213 -0.09 -5.51 15.01
CA GLY A 213 0.69 -6.70 15.34
C GLY A 213 1.05 -6.92 16.81
N TYR A 214 0.99 -5.91 17.67
CA TYR A 214 1.64 -5.98 18.99
C TYR A 214 0.70 -6.11 20.20
N ASP A 215 -0.61 -5.98 20.01
CA ASP A 215 -1.58 -6.27 21.08
C ASP A 215 -2.02 -7.74 21.10
N ILE A 216 -1.26 -8.61 20.42
CA ILE A 216 -1.60 -10.01 20.27
C ILE A 216 -0.71 -10.83 21.19
N GLU A 217 -1.34 -11.76 21.92
CA GLU A 217 -0.62 -12.69 22.77
C GLU A 217 0.45 -13.45 21.95
N PRO A 218 1.70 -13.50 22.43
CA PRO A 218 2.84 -14.07 21.71
C PRO A 218 2.62 -15.51 21.20
N ASP A 219 1.71 -16.23 21.83
CA ASP A 219 1.43 -17.63 21.51
C ASP A 219 0.72 -17.87 20.17
N TYR A 220 0.32 -16.80 19.47
CA TYR A 220 -0.39 -16.92 18.18
C TYR A 220 0.52 -16.98 16.97
N PHE A 221 1.75 -16.51 17.11
CA PHE A 221 2.73 -16.40 16.05
C PHE A 221 3.90 -17.36 16.26
N SER A 222 4.53 -17.70 15.14
CA SER A 222 5.77 -18.48 15.16
C SER A 222 6.95 -17.63 15.64
N GLY A 223 6.95 -16.37 15.25
CA GLY A 223 7.97 -15.37 15.56
C GLY A 223 7.49 -14.31 16.54
N ARG A 224 7.77 -13.05 16.19
CA ARG A 224 7.47 -11.86 17.00
C ARG A 224 6.06 -11.30 16.76
N GLY A 225 5.49 -11.60 15.61
CA GLY A 225 4.16 -11.14 15.23
C GLY A 225 3.86 -11.46 13.79
N GLY A 226 2.63 -11.19 13.34
CA GLY A 226 2.24 -11.30 11.96
C GLY A 226 2.20 -9.92 11.26
N ILE A 227 2.39 -9.91 9.97
CA ILE A 227 2.29 -8.69 9.16
C ILE A 227 0.94 -8.64 8.45
N ALA A 228 0.22 -7.55 8.66
CA ALA A 228 -0.99 -7.29 7.90
C ALA A 228 -0.64 -6.90 6.45
N LEU A 229 -1.10 -7.71 5.51
CA LEU A 229 -0.97 -7.50 4.08
C LEU A 229 -2.32 -7.00 3.56
N ASP A 230 -2.43 -5.70 3.32
CA ASP A 230 -3.62 -5.08 2.76
C ASP A 230 -3.28 -4.60 1.34
N ASP A 231 -3.65 -5.39 0.34
CA ASP A 231 -3.27 -5.18 -1.07
C ASP A 231 -1.75 -4.98 -1.29
N LYS A 232 -0.92 -5.65 -0.49
CA LYS A 232 0.53 -5.50 -0.48
C LYS A 232 1.25 -6.61 -1.23
N ARG A 233 2.49 -6.29 -1.60
CA ARG A 233 3.44 -7.22 -2.22
C ARG A 233 4.65 -7.38 -1.30
N ILE A 234 5.07 -8.63 -1.07
CA ILE A 234 6.32 -8.98 -0.42
C ILE A 234 7.21 -9.60 -1.48
N ASP A 235 8.40 -9.05 -1.64
CA ASP A 235 9.42 -9.57 -2.54
C ASP A 235 10.62 -10.09 -1.73
N TRP A 236 10.89 -11.37 -1.84
CA TRP A 236 12.05 -12.01 -1.24
C TRP A 236 13.11 -12.27 -2.29
N ASN A 237 14.20 -11.50 -2.22
CA ASN A 237 15.33 -11.63 -3.14
C ASN A 237 16.33 -12.66 -2.60
N PHE A 238 16.47 -13.79 -3.26
CA PHE A 238 17.35 -14.87 -2.85
C PHE A 238 18.84 -14.54 -2.96
N GLN A 239 19.22 -13.60 -3.84
CA GLN A 239 20.62 -13.18 -3.94
C GLN A 239 21.08 -12.45 -2.68
N ILE A 240 20.22 -11.64 -2.11
CA ILE A 240 20.49 -10.96 -0.83
C ILE A 240 20.50 -12.00 0.29
N ALA A 241 19.59 -12.95 0.27
CA ALA A 241 19.54 -14.04 1.26
C ALA A 241 20.82 -14.89 1.23
N GLU A 242 21.41 -15.15 0.07
CA GLU A 242 22.69 -15.91 -0.04
C GLU A 242 23.88 -15.16 0.55
N VAL A 243 23.88 -13.83 0.56
CA VAL A 243 24.98 -13.04 1.16
C VAL A 243 24.89 -13.05 2.68
N THR A 244 23.69 -13.05 3.23
CA THR A 244 23.45 -13.08 4.68
C THR A 244 23.44 -14.51 5.24
N ASP A 245 23.11 -15.48 4.39
CA ASP A 245 23.05 -16.90 4.74
C ASP A 245 24.20 -17.65 4.05
N PRO A 246 25.19 -18.17 4.79
CA PRO A 246 26.25 -18.97 4.21
C PRO A 246 25.76 -20.29 3.60
N VAL A 247 24.46 -20.52 3.63
CA VAL A 247 23.84 -21.70 3.05
C VAL A 247 23.63 -21.47 1.56
N THR A 248 24.47 -22.10 0.75
CA THR A 248 24.39 -22.16 -0.72
C THR A 248 23.17 -22.94 -1.24
N LEU A 249 22.04 -22.91 -0.50
CA LEU A 249 20.86 -23.73 -0.81
C LEU A 249 20.20 -23.33 -2.11
N PHE A 250 20.21 -22.04 -2.43
CA PHE A 250 19.57 -21.52 -3.64
C PHE A 250 20.49 -21.55 -4.86
N SER A 251 21.79 -21.82 -4.69
CA SER A 251 22.75 -21.92 -5.79
C SER A 251 22.63 -23.23 -6.59
N LYS A 252 21.99 -24.25 -6.01
CA LYS A 252 21.76 -25.55 -6.65
C LYS A 252 20.40 -25.61 -7.30
N GLU A 253 20.28 -26.31 -8.41
CA GLU A 253 18.98 -26.62 -8.98
C GLU A 253 18.21 -27.52 -8.02
N ARG A 254 17.10 -27.01 -7.52
CA ARG A 254 16.25 -27.68 -6.53
C ARG A 254 14.82 -27.17 -6.64
N THR A 255 13.84 -28.10 -6.54
CA THR A 255 12.43 -27.74 -6.49
C THR A 255 11.98 -27.55 -5.05
N TRP A 256 11.49 -26.36 -4.74
CA TRP A 256 10.97 -25.97 -3.45
C TRP A 256 9.46 -25.97 -3.44
N HIS A 257 8.86 -26.43 -2.35
CA HIS A 257 7.44 -26.36 -2.03
C HIS A 257 7.24 -25.30 -0.98
N LEU A 258 6.44 -24.27 -1.31
CA LEU A 258 6.16 -23.13 -0.44
C LEU A 258 4.89 -23.37 0.36
N TRP A 259 4.99 -23.14 1.66
CA TRP A 259 3.87 -23.06 2.58
C TRP A 259 3.85 -21.70 3.26
N LEU A 260 2.66 -21.14 3.45
CA LEU A 260 2.42 -19.87 4.12
C LEU A 260 1.47 -20.08 5.27
N ARG A 261 1.77 -19.52 6.43
CA ARG A 261 0.84 -19.48 7.56
C ARG A 261 0.16 -18.13 7.60
N ILE A 262 -1.15 -18.11 7.41
CA ILE A 262 -1.93 -16.88 7.19
C ILE A 262 -3.24 -16.89 7.97
N TYR A 263 -3.78 -15.68 8.13
CA TYR A 263 -5.11 -15.41 8.63
C TYR A 263 -5.82 -14.40 7.73
N GLY A 264 -7.00 -14.75 7.22
CA GLY A 264 -7.81 -13.86 6.39
C GLY A 264 -8.77 -13.03 7.22
N TYR A 265 -8.75 -11.71 7.01
CA TYR A 265 -9.76 -10.80 7.55
C TYR A 265 -10.88 -10.62 6.52
N MET A 266 -12.13 -10.73 6.92
CA MET A 266 -13.28 -10.49 6.06
C MET A 266 -13.32 -11.34 4.76
N GLU A 267 -13.92 -10.80 3.69
CA GLU A 267 -14.22 -11.51 2.46
C GLU A 267 -12.96 -12.09 1.82
N SER A 268 -12.96 -13.40 1.62
CA SER A 268 -11.91 -14.24 0.99
C SER A 268 -10.77 -13.51 0.30
N PRO A 269 -9.72 -13.10 1.02
CA PRO A 269 -8.59 -12.46 0.37
C PRO A 269 -7.87 -13.47 -0.54
N ARG A 270 -7.23 -12.96 -1.59
CA ARG A 270 -6.45 -13.74 -2.54
C ARG A 270 -4.97 -13.51 -2.34
N ILE A 271 -4.20 -14.58 -2.43
CA ILE A 271 -2.75 -14.49 -2.50
C ILE A 271 -2.31 -14.96 -3.87
N PHE A 272 -1.52 -14.13 -4.54
CA PHE A 272 -0.83 -14.53 -5.77
C PHE A 272 0.64 -14.77 -5.43
N ILE A 273 1.15 -15.89 -5.87
CA ILE A 273 2.56 -16.25 -5.72
C ILE A 273 3.22 -16.12 -7.08
N GLU A 274 4.29 -15.37 -7.14
CA GLU A 274 5.08 -15.15 -8.34
C GLU A 274 6.54 -15.55 -8.07
N TYR A 275 7.20 -16.11 -9.05
CA TYR A 275 8.62 -16.39 -9.02
C TYR A 275 9.29 -15.84 -10.27
N ASN A 276 10.27 -14.98 -10.09
CA ASN A 276 10.92 -14.22 -11.16
C ASN A 276 9.93 -13.54 -12.10
N GLY A 277 8.88 -12.93 -11.52
CA GLY A 277 7.82 -12.25 -12.24
C GLY A 277 6.82 -13.16 -12.97
N LYS A 278 6.95 -14.47 -12.85
CA LYS A 278 6.00 -15.44 -13.42
C LYS A 278 5.02 -15.89 -12.35
N HIS A 279 3.74 -15.85 -12.68
CA HIS A 279 2.69 -16.38 -11.81
C HIS A 279 2.88 -17.89 -11.59
N LEU A 280 2.96 -18.30 -10.33
CA LEU A 280 3.04 -19.70 -9.91
C LEU A 280 1.70 -20.27 -9.50
N ASN A 281 1.01 -19.51 -8.62
CA ASN A 281 -0.22 -19.97 -8.02
C ASN A 281 -1.03 -18.79 -7.51
N HIS A 282 -2.34 -18.97 -7.36
CA HIS A 282 -3.18 -18.11 -6.56
C HIS A 282 -3.96 -18.95 -5.55
N ILE A 283 -4.19 -18.38 -4.38
CA ILE A 283 -4.87 -19.04 -3.28
C ILE A 283 -5.99 -18.11 -2.84
N ASP A 284 -7.23 -18.59 -2.94
CA ASP A 284 -8.35 -17.95 -2.26
C ASP A 284 -8.34 -18.44 -0.82
N THR A 285 -8.17 -17.54 0.13
CA THR A 285 -8.08 -17.91 1.53
C THR A 285 -9.47 -18.10 2.13
N PRO A 286 -9.65 -19.01 3.10
CA PRO A 286 -10.91 -19.12 3.80
C PRO A 286 -11.28 -17.81 4.49
N ALA A 287 -12.51 -17.33 4.30
CA ALA A 287 -13.03 -16.21 5.07
C ALA A 287 -13.25 -16.67 6.52
N ASN A 288 -12.60 -16.01 7.46
CA ASN A 288 -12.90 -16.17 8.87
C ASN A 288 -14.14 -15.34 9.25
N GLU A 289 -14.84 -15.73 10.30
CA GLU A 289 -15.95 -14.95 10.86
C GLU A 289 -15.51 -13.50 11.10
N LYS A 290 -16.42 -12.55 10.87
CA LYS A 290 -16.18 -11.14 11.12
C LYS A 290 -15.62 -10.93 12.53
N VAL A 291 -14.34 -10.66 12.61
CA VAL A 291 -13.72 -10.17 13.82
C VAL A 291 -13.89 -8.68 13.82
N SER A 292 -14.51 -8.11 14.84
CA SER A 292 -14.62 -6.66 14.98
C SER A 292 -13.23 -6.03 14.97
N GLN A 293 -13.08 -4.86 14.34
CA GLN A 293 -11.84 -4.08 14.36
C GLN A 293 -11.27 -4.03 15.79
N GLY A 294 -10.01 -4.39 15.95
CA GLY A 294 -9.32 -4.42 17.24
C GLY A 294 -9.42 -5.72 18.04
N LYS A 295 -10.14 -6.75 17.57
CA LYS A 295 -10.10 -8.09 18.17
C LYS A 295 -9.53 -9.07 17.16
N TYR A 296 -8.39 -9.61 17.48
CA TYR A 296 -7.70 -10.63 16.69
C TYR A 296 -8.27 -12.01 16.93
N ALA A 297 -8.13 -12.84 15.91
CA ALA A 297 -8.50 -14.25 16.01
C ALA A 297 -7.56 -14.98 16.98
N GLY A 298 -8.10 -15.84 17.80
CA GLY A 298 -7.30 -16.72 18.65
C GLY A 298 -6.36 -17.64 17.84
N PRO A 299 -5.42 -18.31 18.51
CA PRO A 299 -4.31 -19.07 17.91
C PRO A 299 -4.73 -20.14 16.90
N GLY A 300 -5.91 -20.70 17.06
CA GLY A 300 -6.42 -21.75 16.17
C GLY A 300 -6.93 -21.29 14.82
N LYS A 301 -6.91 -20.00 14.50
CA LYS A 301 -7.47 -19.47 13.24
C LYS A 301 -6.43 -19.19 12.16
N TYR A 302 -5.14 -19.17 12.49
CA TYR A 302 -4.07 -19.17 11.49
C TYR A 302 -3.99 -20.52 10.82
N VAL A 303 -3.95 -20.51 9.50
CA VAL A 303 -3.92 -21.74 8.71
C VAL A 303 -2.71 -21.79 7.79
N TRP A 304 -2.14 -22.97 7.63
CA TRP A 304 -1.16 -23.23 6.60
C TRP A 304 -1.86 -23.36 5.24
N VAL A 305 -1.36 -22.66 4.25
CA VAL A 305 -1.81 -22.78 2.86
C VAL A 305 -0.63 -23.09 1.96
N TYR A 306 -0.87 -23.93 0.97
CA TYR A 306 0.18 -24.31 0.01
C TYR A 306 0.32 -23.24 -1.07
N GLY A 307 1.49 -22.60 -1.13
CA GLY A 307 1.80 -21.50 -2.06
C GLY A 307 2.23 -21.95 -3.46
N GLY A 308 2.45 -23.23 -3.67
CA GLY A 308 2.95 -23.75 -4.93
C GLY A 308 4.40 -24.27 -4.86
N ASN A 309 4.97 -24.56 -6.00
CA ASN A 309 6.39 -24.97 -6.11
C ASN A 309 7.10 -24.13 -7.18
N PHE A 310 8.41 -24.01 -7.02
CA PHE A 310 9.30 -23.37 -7.97
C PHE A 310 10.67 -24.04 -7.91
N THR A 311 11.43 -23.93 -9.01
CA THR A 311 12.76 -24.53 -9.08
C THR A 311 13.83 -23.44 -9.14
N THR A 312 14.75 -23.45 -8.16
CA THR A 312 15.91 -22.56 -8.14
C THR A 312 16.98 -23.07 -9.09
N LYS A 313 17.71 -22.16 -9.72
CA LYS A 313 18.78 -22.50 -10.70
C LYS A 313 20.09 -21.76 -10.45
N GLY A 314 20.22 -21.16 -9.27
CA GLY A 314 21.32 -20.24 -8.96
C GLY A 314 21.11 -18.83 -9.57
N GLY A 315 21.90 -17.89 -9.10
CA GLY A 315 21.80 -16.46 -9.48
C GLY A 315 20.67 -15.70 -8.82
N ALA A 316 20.45 -14.46 -9.26
CA ALA A 316 19.42 -13.59 -8.71
C ALA A 316 18.01 -14.14 -9.00
N GLN A 317 17.29 -14.40 -7.95
CA GLN A 317 15.95 -14.98 -8.02
C GLN A 317 15.04 -14.28 -7.00
N MET A 318 13.79 -14.10 -7.35
CA MET A 318 12.83 -13.40 -6.51
C MET A 318 11.53 -14.17 -6.38
N LEU A 319 11.10 -14.41 -5.13
CA LEU A 319 9.80 -14.92 -4.79
C LEU A 319 8.92 -13.75 -4.34
N SER A 320 7.78 -13.57 -4.95
CA SER A 320 6.84 -12.52 -4.60
C SER A 320 5.53 -13.09 -4.09
N ILE A 321 5.05 -12.52 -2.99
CA ILE A 321 3.74 -12.81 -2.39
C ILE A 321 2.90 -11.56 -2.50
N VAL A 322 1.85 -11.59 -3.31
CA VAL A 322 0.98 -10.44 -3.57
C VAL A 322 -0.38 -10.71 -2.94
N ALA A 323 -0.71 -9.96 -1.92
CA ALA A 323 -2.03 -10.02 -1.29
C ALA A 323 -3.04 -9.13 -2.02
N LYS A 324 -4.25 -9.64 -2.20
CA LYS A 324 -5.43 -8.88 -2.61
C LYS A 324 -6.49 -9.03 -1.54
N GLY A 325 -6.85 -7.90 -0.90
CA GLY A 325 -7.66 -7.85 0.31
C GLY A 325 -6.84 -8.03 1.59
N ARG A 326 -7.53 -7.96 2.72
CA ARG A 326 -6.88 -7.95 4.04
C ARG A 326 -6.57 -9.35 4.55
N LEU A 327 -5.30 -9.62 4.79
CA LEU A 327 -4.85 -10.82 5.48
C LEU A 327 -3.67 -10.50 6.40
N CYS A 328 -3.41 -11.38 7.36
CA CYS A 328 -2.19 -11.36 8.14
C CYS A 328 -1.35 -12.58 7.76
N ALA A 329 -0.08 -12.38 7.49
CA ALA A 329 0.89 -13.44 7.27
C ALA A 329 1.82 -13.53 8.48
N ASP A 330 2.07 -14.75 8.93
CA ASP A 330 2.90 -15.06 10.09
C ASP A 330 4.30 -15.50 9.63
N CYS A 331 4.37 -16.64 8.99
CA CYS A 331 5.64 -17.22 8.53
C CYS A 331 5.48 -17.94 7.20
N LEU A 332 6.59 -18.20 6.57
CA LEU A 332 6.68 -19.06 5.41
C LEU A 332 7.68 -20.21 5.66
N PHE A 333 7.47 -21.26 4.93
CA PHE A 333 8.22 -22.48 5.02
C PHE A 333 8.49 -23.04 3.62
N LEU A 334 9.73 -23.35 3.33
CA LEU A 334 10.14 -24.01 2.09
C LEU A 334 10.70 -25.39 2.40
N THR A 335 10.32 -26.37 1.62
CA THR A 335 10.92 -27.72 1.66
C THR A 335 11.05 -28.28 0.27
N ASP A 336 12.05 -29.11 0.03
CA ASP A 336 12.14 -29.92 -1.18
C ASP A 336 11.40 -31.27 -1.04
N ASP A 337 10.85 -31.57 0.13
CA ASP A 337 9.95 -32.71 0.31
C ASP A 337 8.58 -32.44 -0.29
N ALA A 338 8.33 -33.06 -1.44
CA ALA A 338 7.09 -32.93 -2.17
C ALA A 338 5.86 -33.52 -1.46
N GLN A 339 6.00 -34.29 -0.42
CA GLN A 339 4.89 -34.93 0.31
C GLN A 339 4.58 -34.25 1.66
N TYR A 340 5.53 -33.49 2.19
CA TYR A 340 5.39 -32.87 3.48
C TYR A 340 4.32 -31.76 3.51
N ALA A 341 3.50 -31.75 4.56
CA ALA A 341 2.58 -30.64 4.84
C ALA A 341 2.66 -30.26 6.33
N PRO A 342 2.91 -28.99 6.69
CA PRO A 342 3.09 -28.56 8.07
C PRO A 342 1.78 -28.61 8.86
N VAL A 343 1.87 -29.08 10.11
CA VAL A 343 0.78 -29.05 11.09
C VAL A 343 1.15 -28.24 12.32
N LYS A 344 2.43 -28.12 12.62
CA LYS A 344 2.97 -27.28 13.68
C LYS A 344 3.34 -25.91 13.14
N PHE A 345 3.60 -24.95 14.01
CA PHE A 345 3.77 -23.56 13.58
C PHE A 345 4.93 -22.81 14.26
N GLU A 346 5.70 -23.45 15.12
CA GLU A 346 6.87 -22.83 15.72
C GLU A 346 8.15 -23.34 15.07
N ALA A 347 9.11 -22.46 14.86
CA ALA A 347 10.40 -22.82 14.26
C ALA A 347 11.11 -23.95 15.03
N LYS A 348 10.96 -24.01 16.38
CA LYS A 348 11.50 -25.10 17.22
C LYS A 348 10.95 -26.48 16.89
N ASP A 349 9.79 -26.57 16.28
CA ASP A 349 9.15 -27.82 15.86
C ASP A 349 9.79 -28.40 14.58
N PHE A 350 10.69 -27.63 13.95
CA PHE A 350 11.39 -28.00 12.72
C PHE A 350 12.91 -28.00 12.92
N PRO A 351 13.44 -28.94 13.73
CA PRO A 351 14.88 -28.95 14.06
C PRO A 351 15.80 -29.13 12.85
N GLN A 352 15.28 -29.62 11.72
CA GLN A 352 16.00 -29.66 10.43
C GLN A 352 15.93 -28.34 9.68
N ALA A 353 14.99 -27.46 10.05
CA ALA A 353 14.94 -26.15 9.43
C ALA A 353 16.25 -25.45 9.76
N LYS A 354 16.96 -25.06 8.73
CA LYS A 354 17.99 -24.04 8.85
C LYS A 354 17.24 -22.77 9.20
N ALA A 355 16.75 -22.71 10.43
CA ALA A 355 16.12 -21.56 10.97
C ALA A 355 17.18 -20.49 11.00
N LEU A 356 16.96 -19.51 10.20
CA LEU A 356 17.61 -18.25 10.40
C LEU A 356 16.84 -17.62 11.56
N ASP A 357 17.27 -18.07 12.79
CA ASP A 357 16.68 -17.74 13.91
C ASP A 357 16.95 -16.57 14.48
N VAL A 358 16.40 -15.86 15.18
CA VAL A 358 16.19 -16.03 16.57
C VAL A 358 15.07 -15.07 17.00
N ARG A 359 14.26 -15.40 17.89
CA ARG A 359 13.29 -14.55 18.58
C ARG A 359 13.99 -13.47 19.39
N ASN A 360 14.70 -12.56 18.72
CA ASN A 360 15.15 -11.34 19.37
C ASN A 360 13.91 -10.53 19.73
N LYS A 361 13.78 -10.13 20.98
CA LYS A 361 12.70 -9.26 21.42
C LYS A 361 12.60 -7.99 20.59
N HIS A 362 13.74 -7.50 20.14
CA HIS A 362 13.85 -6.32 19.29
C HIS A 362 14.80 -6.60 18.14
N ILE A 363 14.42 -6.15 16.95
CA ILE A 363 15.29 -6.14 15.78
C ILE A 363 15.24 -4.79 15.09
N ILE A 364 16.30 -4.46 14.37
CA ILE A 364 16.31 -3.34 13.45
C ILE A 364 16.14 -3.83 12.02
N LYS A 365 15.33 -3.13 11.24
CA LYS A 365 15.06 -3.43 9.81
C LYS A 365 15.25 -2.17 8.98
N CYS A 366 15.74 -2.34 7.77
CA CYS A 366 15.61 -1.29 6.77
C CYS A 366 14.12 -1.04 6.48
N GLU A 367 13.72 0.21 6.40
CA GLU A 367 12.31 0.57 6.22
C GLU A 367 11.87 0.44 4.75
N TYR A 368 12.78 0.67 3.82
CA TYR A 368 12.47 0.66 2.39
C TYR A 368 13.27 -0.43 1.68
N GLU A 369 12.61 -1.12 0.78
CA GLU A 369 13.22 -2.16 -0.05
C GLU A 369 14.27 -1.59 -1.02
N HIS A 370 14.06 -0.33 -1.45
CA HIS A 370 14.93 0.35 -2.39
C HIS A 370 15.49 1.61 -1.78
N GLU A 371 16.67 1.49 -1.21
CA GLU A 371 17.42 2.62 -0.69
C GLU A 371 18.38 3.18 -1.73
N GLY A 372 18.64 4.48 -1.63
CA GLY A 372 19.55 5.16 -2.53
C GLY A 372 20.23 6.36 -1.89
N MET A 373 21.38 6.72 -2.44
CA MET A 373 22.15 7.91 -2.06
C MET A 373 22.67 8.64 -3.30
N THR A 374 22.88 9.92 -3.16
CA THR A 374 23.52 10.77 -4.16
C THR A 374 24.93 11.19 -3.71
N ASP A 375 25.68 11.81 -4.59
CA ASP A 375 27.03 12.33 -4.30
C ASP A 375 27.07 13.78 -3.78
N ARG A 376 25.92 14.45 -3.73
CA ARG A 376 25.88 15.92 -3.51
C ARG A 376 25.03 16.38 -2.35
N ILE A 377 24.08 15.56 -1.94
CA ILE A 377 23.12 15.89 -0.88
C ILE A 377 23.10 14.76 0.12
N PRO A 378 23.35 15.02 1.42
CA PRO A 378 23.15 14.00 2.44
C PRO A 378 21.71 13.51 2.44
N LEU A 379 21.50 12.23 2.20
CA LEU A 379 20.17 11.61 2.23
C LEU A 379 20.14 10.46 3.23
N PRO A 380 18.99 10.21 3.88
CA PRO A 380 18.91 9.18 4.89
C PRO A 380 18.72 7.79 4.30
N ILE A 381 19.34 6.81 4.93
CA ILE A 381 18.89 5.42 4.95
C ILE A 381 17.95 5.29 6.15
N SER A 382 16.79 4.72 5.93
CA SER A 382 15.78 4.58 6.96
C SER A 382 15.78 3.18 7.58
N PHE A 383 15.86 3.15 8.91
CA PHE A 383 15.74 1.94 9.70
C PHE A 383 14.59 2.06 10.69
N ARG A 384 13.97 0.94 11.02
CA ARG A 384 12.92 0.88 12.01
C ARG A 384 13.15 -0.25 13.00
N ILE A 385 12.91 0.01 14.27
CA ILE A 385 12.93 -1.04 15.28
C ILE A 385 11.56 -1.69 15.34
N ALA A 386 11.56 -3.01 15.21
CA ALA A 386 10.43 -3.88 15.45
C ALA A 386 10.66 -4.68 16.76
N GLY A 387 9.60 -4.91 17.51
CA GLY A 387 9.70 -5.66 18.77
C GLY A 387 8.53 -5.43 19.70
N GLU A 388 8.63 -5.94 20.93
CA GLU A 388 7.62 -5.72 21.95
C GLU A 388 7.43 -4.22 22.20
N ARG A 389 6.16 -3.81 22.38
CA ARG A 389 5.85 -2.42 22.71
C ARG A 389 6.42 -2.09 24.07
N MET A 390 7.42 -1.24 24.09
CA MET A 390 8.01 -0.79 25.33
C MET A 390 7.47 0.60 25.69
N SER A 391 6.88 0.70 26.87
CA SER A 391 6.87 1.97 27.60
C SER A 391 8.30 2.16 28.09
N ILE A 392 8.98 3.22 27.65
CA ILE A 392 10.39 3.46 27.98
C ILE A 392 10.47 3.78 29.47
N PRO A 393 10.99 2.88 30.30
CA PRO A 393 11.45 3.29 31.61
C PRO A 393 12.77 4.08 31.41
N ASN A 394 12.90 5.20 32.08
CA ASN A 394 14.12 6.04 32.07
C ASN A 394 15.42 5.29 32.43
N ASP A 395 15.32 4.00 32.81
CA ASP A 395 16.39 3.19 33.35
C ASP A 395 16.86 2.05 32.44
N GLN A 396 16.24 1.81 31.28
CA GLN A 396 16.67 0.75 30.37
C GLN A 396 17.95 1.14 29.64
N GLU A 397 18.81 0.14 29.42
CA GLU A 397 19.99 0.32 28.57
C GLU A 397 19.59 0.54 27.14
N PRO A 398 20.25 1.47 26.42
CA PRO A 398 20.01 1.66 25.00
C PRO A 398 20.45 0.42 24.21
N GLY A 399 19.79 0.15 23.12
CA GLY A 399 20.31 -0.80 22.16
C GLY A 399 21.52 -0.26 21.41
N ILE A 400 22.40 -1.14 21.00
CA ILE A 400 23.54 -0.80 20.18
C ILE A 400 23.19 -1.19 18.74
N PHE A 401 23.08 -0.18 17.90
CA PHE A 401 22.90 -0.34 16.46
C PHE A 401 24.27 -0.42 15.81
N HIS A 402 24.57 -1.57 15.23
CA HIS A 402 25.76 -1.76 14.42
C HIS A 402 25.39 -1.61 12.96
N PHE A 403 26.16 -0.81 12.23
CA PHE A 403 26.00 -0.71 10.79
C PHE A 403 27.37 -0.56 10.13
N SER A 404 27.53 -1.21 9.00
CA SER A 404 28.77 -1.23 8.22
C SER A 404 28.45 -0.83 6.80
N LEU A 405 29.08 0.21 6.32
CA LEU A 405 28.87 0.77 4.99
C LEU A 405 30.10 0.54 4.12
N THR A 406 29.90 0.23 2.85
CA THR A 406 31.03 0.23 1.89
C THR A 406 31.74 1.57 1.93
N ASP A 407 33.05 1.56 1.72
CA ASP A 407 33.93 2.72 1.96
C ASP A 407 33.77 3.89 0.98
N ASP A 408 32.86 3.73 0.02
CA ASP A 408 32.38 4.79 -0.87
C ASP A 408 31.25 5.65 -0.26
N ILE A 409 30.66 5.23 0.87
CA ILE A 409 29.64 5.99 1.59
C ILE A 409 30.29 6.78 2.73
N ILE A 410 29.98 8.07 2.76
CA ILE A 410 30.36 8.99 3.84
C ILE A 410 29.13 9.19 4.74
N VAL A 411 29.28 8.96 6.04
CA VAL A 411 28.23 9.19 7.04
C VAL A 411 28.31 10.64 7.49
N ASP A 412 27.19 11.36 7.33
CA ASP A 412 27.08 12.80 7.67
C ASP A 412 26.37 13.03 9.01
N GLY A 413 25.49 12.10 9.43
CA GLY A 413 24.75 12.26 10.67
C GLY A 413 23.76 11.13 10.96
N MET A 414 23.10 11.23 12.10
CA MET A 414 21.98 10.35 12.48
C MET A 414 20.82 11.14 13.07
N SER A 415 19.62 10.62 12.90
CA SER A 415 18.39 11.16 13.47
C SER A 415 17.39 10.07 13.86
N SER A 416 16.32 10.45 14.52
CA SER A 416 15.23 9.54 14.91
C SER A 416 13.89 10.27 14.86
N HIS A 417 12.82 9.55 14.47
CA HIS A 417 11.49 10.15 14.29
C HIS A 417 10.87 10.72 15.58
N TRP A 418 11.16 10.13 16.73
CA TRP A 418 10.51 10.52 18.00
C TRP A 418 11.45 11.08 19.06
N ALA A 419 12.73 10.99 18.87
CA ALA A 419 13.68 11.49 19.82
C ALA A 419 13.80 13.00 19.71
N GLY A 420 12.78 13.68 20.17
CA GLY A 420 12.97 15.07 20.57
C GLY A 420 14.06 15.15 21.64
N THR A 421 14.83 16.21 21.60
CA THR A 421 15.91 16.50 22.54
C THR A 421 15.48 16.48 24.01
N ASP A 422 14.20 16.61 24.29
CA ASP A 422 13.63 16.62 25.64
C ASP A 422 13.68 15.25 26.32
N TRP A 423 13.61 14.16 25.57
CA TRP A 423 13.85 12.82 26.11
C TRP A 423 15.31 12.60 26.48
N ASN A 424 16.23 13.19 25.73
CA ASN A 424 17.67 13.07 25.97
C ASN A 424 18.11 13.78 27.28
N SER A 425 17.49 14.91 27.61
CA SER A 425 17.85 15.67 28.83
C SER A 425 17.40 14.98 30.11
N LYS A 426 16.39 14.10 30.04
CA LYS A 426 15.82 13.39 31.21
C LYS A 426 16.37 11.97 31.40
N SER A 427 17.09 11.42 30.41
CA SER A 427 17.67 10.08 30.46
C SER A 427 19.13 10.14 30.90
N LYS A 428 19.55 9.20 31.76
CA LYS A 428 20.98 9.02 32.12
C LYS A 428 21.86 8.73 30.88
N TRP A 429 21.27 8.38 29.75
CA TRP A 429 21.93 8.07 28.50
C TRP A 429 21.90 9.22 27.49
N GLY A 430 21.32 10.38 27.85
CA GLY A 430 21.02 11.48 26.91
C GLY A 430 22.19 11.93 26.06
N GLU A 431 23.39 11.99 26.63
CA GLU A 431 24.61 12.39 25.91
C GLU A 431 25.08 11.34 24.88
N LYS A 432 24.68 10.08 25.05
CA LYS A 432 25.09 8.99 24.15
C LYS A 432 24.07 8.70 23.04
N PHE A 433 22.87 9.19 23.18
CA PHE A 433 21.79 8.91 22.26
C PHE A 433 22.04 9.51 20.88
N LEU A 434 21.83 8.73 19.82
CA LEU A 434 22.10 9.07 18.42
C LEU A 434 23.55 9.52 18.15
N THR A 435 24.46 9.34 19.11
CA THR A 435 25.89 9.46 18.80
C THR A 435 26.34 8.19 18.09
N TYR A 436 27.09 8.37 17.01
CA TYR A 436 27.72 7.26 16.33
C TYR A 436 29.22 7.42 16.32
N LYS A 437 29.93 6.31 16.28
CA LYS A 437 31.40 6.28 16.18
C LYS A 437 31.82 5.24 15.15
N LYS A 438 32.84 5.56 14.40
CA LYS A 438 33.54 4.55 13.58
C LYS A 438 34.33 3.64 14.50
N THR A 439 34.08 2.33 14.43
CA THR A 439 34.71 1.32 15.29
C THR A 439 35.83 0.53 14.60
N GLY A 440 35.77 0.49 13.25
CA GLY A 440 36.77 -0.28 12.51
C GLY A 440 36.64 -0.15 11.00
N GLU A 441 37.47 -0.94 10.35
CA GLU A 441 37.43 -1.17 8.92
C GLU A 441 37.67 -2.66 8.66
N ARG A 442 37.01 -3.22 7.67
CA ARG A 442 37.21 -4.62 7.27
C ARG A 442 37.05 -4.78 5.77
N VAL A 443 37.63 -5.88 5.25
CA VAL A 443 37.44 -6.25 3.84
C VAL A 443 36.73 -7.57 3.78
N VAL A 444 35.58 -7.58 3.07
CA VAL A 444 34.77 -8.79 2.86
C VAL A 444 34.55 -8.96 1.35
N ASN A 445 34.95 -10.10 0.84
CA ASN A 445 34.82 -10.41 -0.60
C ASN A 445 35.41 -9.32 -1.53
N GLY A 446 36.56 -8.73 -1.13
CA GLY A 446 37.22 -7.67 -1.89
C GLY A 446 36.61 -6.27 -1.75
N ARG A 447 35.53 -6.12 -1.00
CA ARG A 447 34.93 -4.82 -0.69
C ARG A 447 35.37 -4.35 0.69
N LYS A 448 35.77 -3.10 0.79
CA LYS A 448 36.11 -2.46 2.04
C LYS A 448 34.85 -1.87 2.68
N PHE A 449 34.69 -2.11 3.98
CA PHE A 449 33.59 -1.58 4.82
C PHE A 449 34.18 -0.72 5.94
N ASN A 450 33.47 0.33 6.28
CA ASN A 450 33.64 1.10 7.49
C ASN A 450 32.56 0.67 8.49
N ASP A 451 33.00 0.25 9.67
CA ASP A 451 32.11 -0.25 10.74
C ASP A 451 31.80 0.86 11.72
N TYR A 452 30.52 0.97 12.10
CA TYR A 452 29.98 1.99 13.00
C TYR A 452 29.12 1.38 14.08
N GLU A 453 29.06 2.04 15.23
CA GLU A 453 28.14 1.79 16.32
C GLU A 453 27.36 3.05 16.68
N ALA A 454 26.06 2.91 16.99
CA ALA A 454 25.24 3.97 17.52
C ALA A 454 24.35 3.48 18.65
N TYR A 455 24.04 4.36 19.62
CA TYR A 455 23.15 4.05 20.72
C TYR A 455 21.72 4.49 20.38
N LEU A 456 20.78 3.55 20.48
CA LEU A 456 19.39 3.78 20.14
C LEU A 456 18.48 3.57 21.36
N TYR A 457 17.50 4.45 21.51
CA TYR A 457 16.39 4.21 22.44
C TYR A 457 15.29 3.44 21.75
N PHE A 458 14.79 2.42 22.43
CA PHE A 458 13.72 1.58 21.93
C PHE A 458 12.38 2.27 22.08
N LEU A 459 11.86 2.73 20.97
CA LEU A 459 10.44 2.94 20.78
C LEU A 459 10.00 1.97 19.70
N SER A 460 9.15 1.02 20.04
CA SER A 460 8.49 0.19 19.04
C SER A 460 7.90 1.10 17.96
N GLY A 461 8.29 0.87 16.72
CA GLY A 461 7.90 1.69 15.60
C GLY A 461 8.68 2.97 15.36
N ASN A 462 9.72 3.22 16.12
CA ASN A 462 10.55 4.37 15.88
C ASN A 462 11.41 4.21 14.62
N GLN A 463 11.47 5.27 13.85
CA GLN A 463 12.29 5.37 12.65
C GLN A 463 13.62 6.00 13.01
N TYR A 464 14.71 5.39 12.55
CA TYR A 464 16.06 5.90 12.65
C TYR A 464 16.61 6.19 11.27
N LEU A 465 17.28 7.32 11.15
CA LEU A 465 17.82 7.83 9.89
C LEU A 465 19.34 7.92 9.99
N VAL A 466 20.05 7.26 9.09
CA VAL A 466 21.49 7.43 8.91
C VAL A 466 21.69 8.27 7.66
N PHE A 467 22.09 9.53 7.83
CA PHE A 467 22.37 10.44 6.73
C PHE A 467 23.76 10.19 6.16
N GLY A 468 23.85 10.17 4.84
CA GLY A 468 25.11 10.02 4.15
C GLY A 468 25.03 10.40 2.68
N HIS A 469 26.18 10.41 2.05
CA HIS A 469 26.32 10.58 0.61
C HIS A 469 27.42 9.67 0.06
N ILE A 470 27.38 9.43 -1.24
CA ILE A 470 28.44 8.71 -1.95
C ILE A 470 29.61 9.67 -2.19
N ALA A 471 30.81 9.24 -1.92
CA ALA A 471 32.02 10.01 -2.25
C ALA A 471 32.00 10.40 -3.75
N PRO A 472 32.10 11.69 -4.12
CA PRO A 472 31.86 12.15 -5.48
C PRO A 472 32.72 11.45 -6.53
N GLU A 473 33.98 11.15 -6.18
CA GLU A 473 34.93 10.47 -7.06
C GLU A 473 34.61 8.98 -7.29
N ARG A 474 33.73 8.41 -6.49
CA ARG A 474 33.28 7.01 -6.59
C ARG A 474 31.84 6.88 -7.10
N PHE A 475 31.14 8.01 -7.21
CA PHE A 475 29.77 8.01 -7.67
C PHE A 475 29.65 7.52 -9.11
N LYS A 476 28.80 6.55 -9.33
CA LYS A 476 28.39 6.09 -10.66
C LYS A 476 26.92 5.74 -10.61
N ALA A 477 26.10 6.49 -11.33
CA ALA A 477 24.65 6.28 -11.36
C ALA A 477 24.29 4.82 -11.67
N GLY A 478 23.42 4.25 -10.86
CA GLY A 478 22.98 2.85 -10.94
C GLY A 478 23.96 1.83 -10.34
N ALA A 479 25.15 2.23 -9.90
CA ALA A 479 26.02 1.34 -9.12
C ALA A 479 25.40 1.03 -7.76
N LYS A 480 25.93 0.02 -7.08
CA LYS A 480 25.45 -0.50 -5.81
C LYS A 480 26.52 -0.48 -4.75
N SER A 481 26.21 0.17 -3.64
CA SER A 481 26.92 0.07 -2.37
C SER A 481 26.15 -0.83 -1.42
N LEU A 482 26.76 -1.26 -0.33
CA LEU A 482 26.17 -2.18 0.64
C LEU A 482 26.15 -1.57 2.02
N CYS A 483 25.10 -1.88 2.77
CA CYS A 483 25.01 -1.68 4.21
C CYS A 483 24.73 -3.02 4.88
N GLU A 484 25.62 -3.45 5.77
CA GLU A 484 25.35 -4.55 6.70
C GLU A 484 24.93 -3.95 8.04
N TYR A 485 23.88 -4.48 8.69
CA TYR A 485 23.37 -3.88 9.92
C TYR A 485 22.72 -4.92 10.85
N TRP A 486 22.78 -4.64 12.15
CA TRP A 486 22.14 -5.44 13.20
C TRP A 486 21.97 -4.64 14.48
N LEU A 487 21.16 -5.18 15.38
CA LEU A 487 20.91 -4.64 16.71
C LEU A 487 21.45 -5.59 17.79
N GLU A 488 22.00 -5.01 18.85
CA GLU A 488 22.36 -5.71 20.08
C GLU A 488 21.64 -5.06 21.25
N HIS A 489 20.90 -5.87 22.01
CA HIS A 489 20.14 -5.38 23.17
C HIS A 489 19.88 -6.51 24.18
N ASP A 490 20.00 -6.22 25.48
CA ASP A 490 19.80 -7.18 26.57
C ASP A 490 20.64 -8.47 26.43
N GLY A 491 21.83 -8.36 25.85
CA GLY A 491 22.68 -9.52 25.56
C GLY A 491 22.25 -10.36 24.37
N GLU A 492 21.15 -9.99 23.71
CA GLU A 492 20.72 -10.58 22.44
C GLU A 492 21.33 -9.84 21.27
N LYS A 493 21.89 -10.56 20.34
CA LYS A 493 22.45 -10.03 19.11
C LYS A 493 21.62 -10.46 17.93
N GLN A 494 21.07 -9.49 17.21
CA GLN A 494 20.40 -9.76 15.94
C GLN A 494 21.44 -10.28 14.94
N ARG A 495 21.02 -11.22 14.11
CA ARG A 495 21.83 -11.65 12.98
C ARG A 495 22.02 -10.45 12.02
N PRO A 496 23.29 -10.22 11.54
CA PRO A 496 23.52 -9.18 10.54
C PRO A 496 22.69 -9.38 9.28
N GLU A 497 22.10 -8.30 8.79
CA GLU A 497 21.40 -8.21 7.52
C GLU A 497 22.15 -7.30 6.57
N ILE A 498 22.00 -7.53 5.26
CA ILE A 498 22.63 -6.72 4.23
C ILE A 498 21.55 -6.15 3.33
N MET A 499 21.71 -4.86 2.99
CA MET A 499 20.90 -4.17 2.01
C MET A 499 21.77 -3.50 0.95
N GLU A 500 21.20 -3.32 -0.23
CA GLU A 500 21.82 -2.57 -1.31
C GLU A 500 21.38 -1.11 -1.29
N ILE A 501 22.34 -0.21 -1.55
CA ILE A 501 22.12 1.22 -1.68
C ILE A 501 22.46 1.61 -3.11
N THR A 502 21.46 2.11 -3.84
CA THR A 502 21.64 2.50 -5.25
C THR A 502 22.24 3.91 -5.34
N HIS A 503 23.28 4.10 -6.14
CA HIS A 503 23.76 5.42 -6.50
C HIS A 503 22.73 6.11 -7.38
N THR A 504 21.99 7.05 -6.81
CA THR A 504 20.87 7.75 -7.44
C THR A 504 21.30 9.14 -7.88
N ALA A 505 21.26 9.40 -9.18
CA ALA A 505 21.60 10.72 -9.70
C ALA A 505 20.49 11.74 -9.34
N ILE A 506 20.84 12.75 -8.57
CA ILE A 506 19.97 13.88 -8.25
C ILE A 506 20.76 15.16 -8.53
N GLU A 507 20.37 15.88 -9.56
CA GLU A 507 20.95 17.18 -9.86
C GLU A 507 20.33 18.24 -8.96
N PRO A 508 21.11 18.92 -8.09
CA PRO A 508 20.60 19.98 -7.25
C PRO A 508 19.86 21.05 -8.05
N VAL A 509 18.72 21.47 -7.53
CA VAL A 509 17.86 22.46 -8.16
C VAL A 509 17.41 23.50 -7.14
N ARG A 510 17.40 24.79 -7.50
CA ARG A 510 16.84 25.80 -6.61
C ARG A 510 15.32 25.68 -6.53
N PRO A 511 14.71 26.12 -5.43
CA PRO A 511 13.25 26.18 -5.30
C PRO A 511 12.59 27.16 -6.29
N PHE A 512 11.31 26.97 -6.52
CA PHE A 512 10.45 28.00 -7.11
C PHE A 512 10.45 29.27 -6.25
N LYS A 513 10.23 30.43 -6.86
CA LYS A 513 10.16 31.71 -6.14
C LYS A 513 8.76 31.97 -5.56
N LYS A 514 7.71 31.62 -6.33
CA LYS A 514 6.32 31.93 -6.02
C LYS A 514 5.48 30.71 -5.66
N ILE A 515 5.97 29.51 -5.95
CA ILE A 515 5.28 28.26 -5.66
C ILE A 515 5.98 27.58 -4.50
N PHE A 516 5.21 27.18 -3.48
CA PHE A 516 5.75 26.43 -2.35
C PHE A 516 5.74 24.93 -2.65
N VAL A 517 6.86 24.28 -2.47
CA VAL A 517 7.00 22.82 -2.66
C VAL A 517 7.75 22.24 -1.47
N GLY A 518 7.20 21.19 -0.88
CA GLY A 518 7.91 20.52 0.19
C GLY A 518 7.08 19.50 0.97
N PRO A 519 7.69 18.83 1.94
CA PRO A 519 7.03 17.82 2.75
C PRO A 519 6.15 18.46 3.82
N SER A 520 5.02 17.81 4.13
CA SER A 520 4.26 18.03 5.36
C SER A 520 4.33 16.81 6.26
N TYR A 521 3.87 16.97 7.50
CA TYR A 521 3.89 15.91 8.51
C TYR A 521 5.31 15.42 8.86
N VAL A 522 6.28 16.30 8.74
CA VAL A 522 7.66 16.03 9.12
C VAL A 522 7.85 16.37 10.59
N PRO A 523 8.51 15.53 11.38
CA PRO A 523 8.90 15.89 12.73
C PRO A 523 10.04 16.93 12.68
N LEU A 524 9.69 18.20 12.76
CA LEU A 524 10.63 19.34 12.61
C LEU A 524 11.85 19.27 13.51
N LYS A 525 11.64 18.91 14.78
CA LYS A 525 12.74 18.83 15.75
C LYS A 525 13.83 17.88 15.29
N MET A 526 13.44 16.76 14.67
CA MET A 526 14.41 15.79 14.17
C MET A 526 15.15 16.28 12.96
N MET A 527 14.39 16.73 11.96
CA MET A 527 14.98 17.12 10.68
C MET A 527 15.94 18.27 10.84
N TYR A 528 15.54 19.30 11.54
CA TYR A 528 16.39 20.49 11.71
C TYR A 528 17.66 20.23 12.52
N TYR A 529 17.55 19.52 13.65
CA TYR A 529 18.68 19.37 14.55
C TYR A 529 19.65 18.24 14.18
N SER A 530 19.22 17.33 13.36
CA SER A 530 19.99 16.13 13.04
C SER A 530 20.27 15.95 11.55
N TYR A 531 19.53 16.63 10.67
CA TYR A 531 19.79 16.59 9.24
C TYR A 531 20.95 17.54 8.92
N PRO A 532 22.07 17.05 8.37
CA PRO A 532 23.22 17.88 8.08
C PRO A 532 22.86 19.06 7.15
N ASP A 533 23.10 20.28 7.62
CA ASP A 533 22.79 21.52 6.88
C ASP A 533 21.35 21.51 6.27
N CYS A 534 20.38 21.24 7.13
CA CYS A 534 18.99 20.86 6.78
C CYS A 534 18.39 21.75 5.68
N PHE A 535 18.35 23.05 5.88
CA PHE A 535 17.69 23.96 4.90
C PHE A 535 18.44 24.06 3.58
N ASN A 536 19.78 24.03 3.58
CA ASN A 536 20.53 24.03 2.32
C ASN A 536 20.35 22.71 1.57
N SER A 537 20.35 21.58 2.28
CA SER A 537 20.06 20.25 1.70
C SER A 537 18.66 20.20 1.10
N LEU A 538 17.66 20.72 1.79
CA LEU A 538 16.28 20.78 1.30
C LEU A 538 16.12 21.74 0.11
N ASN A 539 16.76 22.91 0.16
CA ASN A 539 16.80 23.83 -0.97
C ASN A 539 17.46 23.21 -2.19
N ALA A 540 18.53 22.44 -2.03
CA ALA A 540 19.17 21.71 -3.12
C ALA A 540 18.23 20.67 -3.77
N CYS A 541 17.20 20.24 -3.07
CA CYS A 541 16.11 19.39 -3.58
C CYS A 541 14.97 20.22 -4.21
N GLY A 542 15.06 21.54 -4.24
CA GLY A 542 14.02 22.42 -4.75
C GLY A 542 12.87 22.68 -3.77
N PHE A 543 13.05 22.36 -2.47
CA PHE A 543 12.02 22.57 -1.45
C PHE A 543 12.16 23.94 -0.80
N ASN A 544 11.00 24.57 -0.53
CA ASN A 544 10.85 25.86 0.15
C ASN A 544 9.63 25.89 1.08
N TYR A 545 9.07 24.73 1.40
CA TYR A 545 7.98 24.54 2.34
C TYR A 545 8.28 23.37 3.28
N MET A 546 7.86 23.50 4.53
CA MET A 546 7.93 22.43 5.51
C MET A 546 6.75 22.51 6.47
N GLY A 547 5.92 21.47 6.51
CA GLY A 547 4.88 21.27 7.51
C GLY A 547 5.28 20.27 8.58
N SER A 548 5.03 20.58 9.85
CA SER A 548 5.42 19.74 10.98
C SER A 548 4.28 19.46 11.94
N TRP A 549 4.27 18.24 12.50
CA TRP A 549 3.34 17.84 13.56
C TRP A 549 3.42 18.67 14.85
N TYR A 550 4.53 19.37 15.10
CA TYR A 550 4.79 20.08 16.35
C TYR A 550 4.96 21.57 16.08
N GLY A 551 4.00 22.32 16.62
CA GLY A 551 4.09 23.78 16.66
C GLY A 551 4.92 24.28 17.86
N PRO A 552 5.06 25.60 17.96
CA PRO A 552 5.82 26.24 19.05
C PRO A 552 5.28 25.91 20.46
N ALA A 553 3.99 25.67 20.58
CA ALA A 553 3.37 25.31 21.86
C ALA A 553 3.81 23.93 22.41
N ALA A 554 4.42 23.10 21.57
CA ALA A 554 5.00 21.81 21.96
C ALA A 554 6.51 21.87 22.16
N ASP A 555 7.15 23.04 22.02
CA ASP A 555 8.57 23.23 22.26
C ASP A 555 8.81 23.79 23.67
N ASP A 556 9.58 23.06 24.48
CA ASP A 556 9.95 23.47 25.81
C ASP A 556 10.99 24.62 25.79
N ASP A 557 11.53 24.96 24.59
CA ASP A 557 12.52 26.04 24.38
C ASP A 557 12.04 27.00 23.26
N PRO A 558 11.33 28.09 23.62
CA PRO A 558 10.87 29.10 22.69
C PRO A 558 11.98 29.80 21.88
N ASP A 559 13.16 30.00 22.48
CA ASP A 559 14.29 30.66 21.81
C ASP A 559 14.84 29.77 20.70
N ARG A 560 14.91 28.48 20.97
CA ARG A 560 15.33 27.47 19.99
C ARG A 560 14.38 27.40 18.80
N PHE A 561 13.09 27.45 19.05
CA PHE A 561 12.10 27.49 17.98
C PHE A 561 12.19 28.78 17.16
N SER A 562 12.40 29.93 17.82
CA SER A 562 12.57 31.21 17.13
C SER A 562 13.80 31.19 16.21
N LYS A 563 14.91 30.63 16.69
CA LYS A 563 16.12 30.47 15.87
C LYS A 563 15.89 29.60 14.65
N PHE A 564 15.19 28.46 14.82
CA PHE A 564 14.78 27.58 13.71
C PHE A 564 13.93 28.32 12.68
N ARG A 565 12.91 29.07 13.12
CA ARG A 565 12.05 29.87 12.25
C ARG A 565 12.84 30.90 11.47
N ASP A 566 13.71 31.66 12.15
CA ASP A 566 14.47 32.75 11.54
C ASP A 566 15.45 32.21 10.48
N GLU A 567 16.08 31.08 10.74
CA GLU A 567 16.94 30.40 9.77
C GLU A 567 16.15 29.90 8.57
N ALA A 568 14.98 29.27 8.78
CA ALA A 568 14.12 28.81 7.71
C ALA A 568 13.68 29.96 6.79
N TYR A 569 13.26 31.09 7.38
CA TYR A 569 12.87 32.26 6.61
C TYR A 569 14.06 32.88 5.86
N ALA A 570 15.24 32.96 6.48
CA ALA A 570 16.46 33.41 5.82
C ALA A 570 16.85 32.54 4.62
N LYS A 571 16.46 31.26 4.63
CA LYS A 571 16.65 30.31 3.52
C LYS A 571 15.45 30.25 2.56
N GLY A 572 14.44 31.10 2.75
CA GLY A 572 13.29 31.23 1.86
C GLY A 572 12.20 30.15 2.07
N PHE A 573 12.19 29.47 3.20
CA PHE A 573 11.14 28.51 3.53
C PHE A 573 9.88 29.20 4.04
N LEU A 574 8.73 28.61 3.74
CA LEU A 574 7.50 28.81 4.47
C LEU A 574 7.33 27.63 5.43
N ILE A 575 7.05 27.89 6.68
CA ILE A 575 6.90 26.87 7.71
C ILE A 575 5.44 26.81 8.14
N ALA A 576 4.91 25.60 8.35
CA ALA A 576 3.60 25.38 8.93
C ALA A 576 3.69 24.44 10.13
N ALA A 577 2.89 24.74 11.18
CA ALA A 577 2.59 23.76 12.21
C ALA A 577 1.32 23.00 11.81
N VAL A 578 1.42 21.67 11.76
CA VAL A 578 0.25 20.81 11.59
C VAL A 578 -0.41 20.61 12.94
N VAL A 579 -1.67 20.96 13.04
CA VAL A 579 -2.48 20.81 14.24
C VAL A 579 -3.56 19.78 13.98
N THR A 580 -3.46 18.65 14.66
CA THR A 580 -4.60 17.73 14.76
C THR A 580 -5.59 18.31 15.74
N GLN A 581 -6.82 18.53 15.31
CA GLN A 581 -7.77 19.37 16.02
C GLN A 581 -8.12 18.84 17.41
N TYR A 582 -8.22 17.54 17.62
CA TYR A 582 -8.88 17.04 18.82
C TYR A 582 -8.20 15.79 19.38
N THR A 583 -7.21 15.98 20.25
CA THR A 583 -6.61 14.91 21.04
C THR A 583 -7.13 14.97 22.48
N GLY A 584 -7.48 13.82 23.06
CA GLY A 584 -7.87 13.72 24.46
C GLY A 584 -9.26 14.26 24.79
N ILE A 585 -10.23 14.09 23.89
CA ILE A 585 -11.60 14.60 24.04
C ILE A 585 -12.33 13.88 25.18
N GLU A 586 -12.86 14.64 26.12
CA GLU A 586 -13.75 14.13 27.16
C GLU A 586 -15.08 13.64 26.58
N LYS A 587 -15.73 12.69 27.26
CA LYS A 587 -16.92 12.01 26.73
C LYS A 587 -18.09 12.98 26.42
N GLU A 588 -18.21 14.03 27.19
CA GLU A 588 -19.27 15.08 27.01
C GLU A 588 -19.07 15.90 25.73
N HIS A 589 -17.89 15.95 25.20
CA HIS A 589 -17.55 16.67 23.97
C HIS A 589 -17.62 15.81 22.71
N ILE A 590 -17.85 14.50 22.88
CA ILE A 590 -17.94 13.58 21.75
C ILE A 590 -19.31 13.67 21.09
N ALA A 591 -19.33 13.65 19.76
CA ALA A 591 -20.57 13.59 18.97
C ALA A 591 -21.41 12.37 19.33
N VAL A 592 -22.72 12.48 19.22
CA VAL A 592 -23.66 11.41 19.53
C VAL A 592 -24.13 10.75 18.23
N GLY A 593 -24.04 9.44 18.16
CA GLY A 593 -24.55 8.65 17.04
C GLY A 593 -26.06 8.63 16.96
N ILE A 594 -26.61 8.19 15.84
CA ILE A 594 -28.06 8.04 15.65
C ILE A 594 -28.67 7.02 16.63
N ASP A 595 -27.89 6.14 17.20
CA ASP A 595 -28.25 5.16 18.22
C ASP A 595 -28.21 5.74 19.65
N GLY A 596 -27.92 7.04 19.78
CA GLY A 596 -27.84 7.74 21.06
C GLY A 596 -26.56 7.50 21.86
N LYS A 597 -25.59 6.79 21.31
CA LYS A 597 -24.29 6.51 21.95
C LYS A 597 -23.21 7.48 21.47
N PRO A 598 -22.15 7.69 22.27
CA PRO A 598 -20.98 8.42 21.79
C PRO A 598 -20.45 7.81 20.49
N TYR A 599 -20.22 8.64 19.50
CA TYR A 599 -19.74 8.23 18.19
C TYR A 599 -18.21 8.22 18.20
N GLY A 600 -17.62 7.03 18.27
CA GLY A 600 -16.17 6.83 18.18
C GLY A 600 -15.70 6.89 16.75
N SER A 601 -14.39 7.11 16.56
CA SER A 601 -13.73 7.08 15.26
C SER A 601 -14.04 5.80 14.50
N ALA A 602 -14.66 5.91 13.33
CA ALA A 602 -14.94 4.76 12.46
C ALA A 602 -13.67 4.17 11.83
N SER A 603 -12.54 4.86 11.89
CA SER A 603 -11.29 4.45 11.26
C SER A 603 -10.49 3.42 12.06
N GLY A 604 -10.88 3.10 13.30
CA GLY A 604 -10.07 2.23 14.17
C GLY A 604 -8.69 2.81 14.53
N GLN A 605 -8.37 3.98 14.04
CA GLN A 605 -7.16 4.71 14.45
C GLN A 605 -7.44 5.33 15.80
N GLY A 606 -7.28 4.55 16.82
CA GLY A 606 -7.28 4.80 18.25
C GLY A 606 -7.89 6.10 18.75
N THR A 607 -8.62 6.03 19.83
CA THR A 607 -8.85 7.04 20.89
C THR A 607 -9.37 8.45 20.53
N HIS A 608 -9.49 8.84 19.27
CA HIS A 608 -10.02 10.15 18.90
C HIS A 608 -11.53 10.05 18.67
N GLY A 609 -12.31 10.51 19.65
CA GLY A 609 -13.73 10.70 19.44
C GLY A 609 -13.99 11.82 18.45
N VAL A 610 -15.06 11.71 17.68
CA VAL A 610 -15.52 12.82 16.83
C VAL A 610 -16.16 13.88 17.72
N VAL A 611 -15.71 15.14 17.64
CA VAL A 611 -16.28 16.23 18.46
C VAL A 611 -17.70 16.60 18.04
N SER A 612 -18.52 16.94 19.04
CA SER A 612 -19.87 17.39 18.80
C SER A 612 -19.91 18.72 18.05
N LEU A 613 -20.73 18.81 17.02
CA LEU A 613 -20.97 20.04 16.27
C LEU A 613 -21.64 21.16 17.10
N ALA A 614 -22.07 20.84 18.32
CA ALA A 614 -22.66 21.80 19.25
C ALA A 614 -21.62 22.60 20.06
N LEU A 615 -20.33 22.22 19.99
CA LEU A 615 -19.28 22.92 20.75
C LEU A 615 -19.14 24.37 20.30
N ASP A 616 -18.88 25.25 21.28
CA ASP A 616 -18.67 26.67 21.09
C ASP A 616 -17.24 27.08 21.49
N LYS A 617 -16.89 28.33 21.30
CA LYS A 617 -15.56 28.91 21.56
C LYS A 617 -15.02 28.65 22.97
N ASP A 618 -15.92 28.55 23.96
CA ASP A 618 -15.56 28.37 25.37
C ASP A 618 -15.51 26.88 25.79
N ASP A 619 -15.98 25.96 24.94
CA ASP A 619 -15.85 24.51 25.19
C ASP A 619 -14.39 24.09 25.02
N GLU A 620 -13.82 23.27 25.93
CA GLU A 620 -12.39 22.94 26.02
C GLU A 620 -11.75 22.55 24.69
N PRO A 621 -12.30 21.63 23.86
CA PRO A 621 -11.65 21.25 22.61
C PRO A 621 -11.47 22.41 21.62
N ILE A 622 -12.46 23.33 21.57
CA ILE A 622 -12.41 24.52 20.71
C ILE A 622 -11.45 25.55 21.31
N ALA A 623 -11.63 25.87 22.60
CA ALA A 623 -10.79 26.84 23.33
C ALA A 623 -9.28 26.45 23.25
N GLY A 624 -8.98 25.18 23.48
CA GLY A 624 -7.59 24.66 23.34
C GLY A 624 -7.05 24.79 21.92
N THR A 625 -7.86 24.55 20.90
CA THR A 625 -7.48 24.75 19.51
C THR A 625 -7.26 26.22 19.17
N LEU A 626 -8.12 27.13 19.67
CA LEU A 626 -7.96 28.58 19.49
C LEU A 626 -6.67 29.09 20.16
N HIS A 627 -6.39 28.60 21.37
CA HIS A 627 -5.14 28.93 22.06
C HIS A 627 -3.92 28.50 21.24
N ARG A 628 -3.85 27.22 20.80
CA ARG A 628 -2.74 26.74 19.97
C ARG A 628 -2.60 27.53 18.68
N THR A 629 -3.72 27.88 18.05
CA THR A 629 -3.76 28.68 16.82
C THR A 629 -3.13 30.05 17.03
N ARG A 630 -3.53 30.75 18.08
CA ARG A 630 -2.99 32.07 18.42
C ARG A 630 -1.50 31.98 18.75
N GLU A 631 -1.12 31.03 19.60
CA GLU A 631 0.29 30.86 19.99
C GLU A 631 1.19 30.54 18.79
N ALA A 632 0.78 29.65 17.89
CA ALA A 632 1.55 29.38 16.68
C ALA A 632 1.67 30.62 15.78
N ALA A 633 0.58 31.34 15.58
CA ALA A 633 0.58 32.57 14.78
C ALA A 633 1.48 33.66 15.37
N LYS A 634 1.61 33.80 16.69
CA LYS A 634 2.56 34.72 17.39
C LYS A 634 4.03 34.47 17.03
N TYR A 635 4.36 33.24 16.67
CA TYR A 635 5.71 32.92 16.19
C TYR A 635 5.90 33.26 14.71
N GLY A 636 4.84 33.73 14.02
CA GLY A 636 4.90 34.10 12.61
C GLY A 636 5.01 32.90 11.69
N ILE A 637 4.36 31.78 12.00
CA ILE A 637 4.32 30.58 11.18
C ILE A 637 2.91 30.27 10.68
N SER A 638 2.81 29.55 9.56
CA SER A 638 1.55 29.05 9.05
C SER A 638 0.98 27.94 9.93
N LEU A 639 -0.33 27.74 9.82
CA LEU A 639 -1.03 26.65 10.46
C LEU A 639 -1.74 25.80 9.44
N GLU A 640 -1.62 24.48 9.60
CA GLU A 640 -2.29 23.47 8.80
C GLU A 640 -3.19 22.64 9.72
N TYR A 641 -4.50 22.73 9.49
CA TYR A 641 -5.46 21.89 10.19
C TYR A 641 -5.63 20.58 9.44
N ASP A 642 -5.35 19.47 10.12
CA ASP A 642 -5.64 18.14 9.62
C ASP A 642 -7.08 17.78 10.02
N ASP A 643 -8.02 17.96 9.08
CA ASP A 643 -9.46 17.85 9.32
C ASP A 643 -10.03 16.49 8.87
N GLU A 644 -9.27 15.42 9.09
CA GLU A 644 -9.73 14.06 8.76
C GLU A 644 -10.92 13.60 9.61
N MET A 645 -11.11 14.16 10.79
CA MET A 645 -12.10 13.69 11.75
C MET A 645 -13.52 14.09 11.38
N THR A 646 -13.71 15.22 10.70
CA THR A 646 -15.02 15.66 10.22
C THR A 646 -15.52 14.85 9.04
N ASN A 647 -14.63 14.23 8.28
CA ASN A 647 -14.96 13.39 7.14
C ASN A 647 -15.69 12.07 7.47
N MET A 648 -15.81 11.74 8.75
CA MET A 648 -16.34 10.44 9.18
C MET A 648 -17.76 10.52 9.72
N LEU A 649 -18.32 11.72 9.76
CA LEU A 649 -19.64 11.93 10.40
C LEU A 649 -20.80 11.38 9.58
N GLU A 650 -20.79 11.50 8.27
CA GLU A 650 -21.87 11.11 7.36
C GLU A 650 -23.27 11.34 8.01
N ASP A 651 -24.22 10.45 7.79
CA ASP A 651 -25.51 10.43 8.49
C ASP A 651 -25.44 9.73 9.87
N LYS A 652 -24.25 9.37 10.37
CA LYS A 652 -24.07 8.62 11.61
C LYS A 652 -23.98 9.49 12.85
N ALA A 653 -23.64 10.77 12.73
CA ALA A 653 -23.53 11.78 13.80
C ALA A 653 -23.76 13.21 13.23
N ASP A 654 -24.02 14.27 14.01
CA ASP A 654 -24.10 14.35 15.45
C ASP A 654 -25.56 14.57 15.86
N TYR A 655 -26.09 13.70 16.70
CA TYR A 655 -27.47 13.75 17.16
C TYR A 655 -27.57 14.16 18.65
N ALA A 656 -26.58 14.85 19.20
CA ALA A 656 -26.57 15.33 20.55
C ALA A 656 -27.77 16.29 20.80
N PRO A 657 -28.36 16.29 21.99
CA PRO A 657 -29.48 17.19 22.30
C PRO A 657 -29.19 18.68 22.02
N LYS A 658 -27.97 19.15 22.35
CA LYS A 658 -27.51 20.52 22.06
C LYS A 658 -27.45 20.81 20.57
N THR A 659 -26.96 19.84 19.77
CA THR A 659 -26.91 19.91 18.30
C THR A 659 -28.31 20.04 17.72
N LYS A 660 -29.26 19.22 18.19
CA LYS A 660 -30.67 19.31 17.76
C LYS A 660 -31.34 20.64 18.14
N ALA A 661 -31.01 21.19 19.29
CA ALA A 661 -31.49 22.49 19.70
C ALA A 661 -30.99 23.61 18.76
N LEU A 662 -29.69 23.61 18.46
CA LEU A 662 -29.09 24.55 17.50
C LEU A 662 -29.69 24.41 16.10
N PHE A 663 -29.98 23.18 15.66
CA PHE A 663 -30.64 22.96 14.38
C PHE A 663 -32.06 23.49 14.35
N ARG A 664 -32.82 23.37 15.45
CA ARG A 664 -34.14 23.95 15.57
C ARG A 664 -34.10 25.47 15.43
N GLU A 665 -33.14 26.13 16.08
CA GLU A 665 -32.93 27.57 15.95
C GLU A 665 -32.53 27.97 14.52
N TYR A 666 -31.71 27.18 13.88
CA TYR A 666 -31.29 27.37 12.49
C TYR A 666 -32.50 27.35 11.55
N LEU A 667 -33.38 26.35 11.66
CA LEU A 667 -34.58 26.24 10.85
C LEU A 667 -35.58 27.39 11.16
N ALA A 668 -35.73 27.76 12.44
CA ALA A 668 -36.60 28.87 12.84
C ALA A 668 -36.18 30.21 12.20
N LYS A 669 -34.87 30.49 12.10
CA LYS A 669 -34.35 31.68 11.40
C LYS A 669 -34.68 31.70 9.91
N LYS A 670 -34.97 30.55 9.31
CA LYS A 670 -35.35 30.39 7.90
C LYS A 670 -36.85 30.24 7.70
N ASN A 671 -37.65 30.31 8.78
CA ASN A 671 -39.10 30.04 8.78
C ASN A 671 -39.46 28.64 8.27
N ILE A 672 -38.60 27.63 8.58
CA ILE A 672 -38.84 26.24 8.23
C ILE A 672 -39.30 25.46 9.46
N GLU A 673 -40.35 24.64 9.31
CA GLU A 673 -40.84 23.80 10.38
C GLU A 673 -39.82 22.78 10.82
N TYR A 674 -39.66 22.58 12.13
CA TYR A 674 -38.70 21.66 12.69
C TYR A 674 -39.11 20.18 12.52
N MET A 675 -38.25 19.40 11.97
CA MET A 675 -38.27 17.94 12.01
C MET A 675 -36.99 17.43 12.68
N ALA A 676 -37.11 16.37 13.48
CA ALA A 676 -35.93 15.78 14.15
C ALA A 676 -34.92 15.26 13.11
N PRO A 677 -33.60 15.48 13.30
CA PRO A 677 -32.60 15.07 12.34
C PRO A 677 -32.62 13.58 12.01
N GLU A 678 -32.92 12.71 12.97
CA GLU A 678 -33.06 11.26 12.77
C GLU A 678 -34.21 10.93 11.79
N GLU A 679 -35.32 11.69 11.87
CA GLU A 679 -36.44 11.53 10.96
C GLU A 679 -36.10 12.06 9.57
N ILE A 680 -35.38 13.19 9.49
CA ILE A 680 -34.90 13.77 8.23
C ILE A 680 -34.03 12.77 7.49
N VAL A 681 -33.06 12.14 8.17
CA VAL A 681 -32.14 11.15 7.57
C VAL A 681 -32.90 9.90 7.14
N ARG A 682 -33.87 9.43 7.96
CA ARG A 682 -34.69 8.27 7.61
C ARG A 682 -35.57 8.54 6.38
N THR A 683 -36.05 9.77 6.22
CA THR A 683 -36.96 10.18 5.15
C THR A 683 -36.31 11.01 4.05
N LYS A 684 -34.97 11.01 3.93
CA LYS A 684 -34.21 11.87 3.02
C LYS A 684 -34.62 11.77 1.56
N ALA A 685 -35.05 10.61 1.11
CA ALA A 685 -35.55 10.42 -0.26
C ALA A 685 -36.90 11.13 -0.50
N ALA A 686 -37.76 11.22 0.53
CA ALA A 686 -39.04 11.89 0.48
C ALA A 686 -38.92 13.40 0.78
N ASN A 687 -37.94 13.81 1.57
CA ASN A 687 -37.74 15.16 2.05
C ASN A 687 -36.32 15.69 1.71
N PRO A 688 -35.89 15.72 0.45
CA PRO A 688 -34.53 16.07 0.08
C PRO A 688 -34.15 17.52 0.43
N SER A 689 -35.15 18.45 0.40
CA SER A 689 -34.91 19.84 0.77
C SER A 689 -34.54 19.98 2.25
N LEU A 690 -35.26 19.30 3.15
CA LEU A 690 -34.98 19.33 4.56
C LEU A 690 -33.71 18.59 4.94
N TYR A 691 -33.39 17.53 4.21
CA TYR A 691 -32.09 16.84 4.32
C TYR A 691 -30.91 17.77 3.94
N ASN A 692 -31.05 18.55 2.87
CA ASN A 692 -30.07 19.56 2.51
C ASN A 692 -29.91 20.63 3.59
N GLU A 693 -30.99 21.07 4.23
CA GLU A 693 -30.90 22.01 5.36
C GLU A 693 -30.14 21.41 6.56
N TRP A 694 -30.32 20.12 6.83
CA TRP A 694 -29.56 19.44 7.88
C TRP A 694 -28.07 19.37 7.52
N VAL A 695 -27.70 19.06 6.26
CA VAL A 695 -26.31 19.09 5.76
C VAL A 695 -25.75 20.51 5.84
N ASP A 696 -26.48 21.52 5.37
CA ASP A 696 -26.05 22.92 5.40
C ASP A 696 -25.87 23.46 6.82
N PHE A 697 -26.73 23.06 7.76
CA PHE A 697 -26.54 23.38 9.18
C PHE A 697 -25.23 22.80 9.70
N LYS A 698 -24.94 21.52 9.44
CA LYS A 698 -23.68 20.89 9.89
C LYS A 698 -22.45 21.57 9.27
N CYS A 699 -22.51 21.86 7.99
CA CYS A 699 -21.46 22.65 7.31
C CYS A 699 -21.27 24.03 7.93
N SER A 700 -22.39 24.69 8.33
CA SER A 700 -22.33 26.01 8.97
C SER A 700 -21.65 25.96 10.33
N ARG A 701 -21.82 24.88 11.10
CA ARG A 701 -21.14 24.72 12.40
C ARG A 701 -19.63 24.57 12.24
N ILE A 702 -19.18 23.76 11.27
CA ILE A 702 -17.75 23.63 10.92
C ILE A 702 -17.22 24.98 10.41
N GLY A 703 -17.95 25.64 9.51
CA GLY A 703 -17.58 26.98 9.05
C GLY A 703 -17.47 28.00 10.18
N TYR A 704 -18.32 27.89 11.21
CA TYR A 704 -18.23 28.72 12.41
C TYR A 704 -16.92 28.50 13.16
N TRP A 705 -16.51 27.26 13.37
CA TRP A 705 -15.20 26.98 13.99
C TRP A 705 -14.04 27.56 13.18
N TYR A 706 -14.06 27.39 11.86
CA TYR A 706 -13.01 27.97 11.00
C TYR A 706 -13.00 29.50 11.04
N SER A 707 -14.15 30.15 11.25
CA SER A 707 -14.19 31.60 11.48
C SER A 707 -13.50 32.01 12.77
N LEU A 708 -13.67 31.23 13.84
CA LEU A 708 -12.98 31.44 15.11
C LEU A 708 -11.46 31.17 14.97
N TYR A 709 -11.08 30.11 14.26
CA TYR A 709 -9.67 29.83 13.99
C TYR A 709 -9.01 30.96 13.21
N ARG A 710 -9.70 31.49 12.21
CA ARG A 710 -9.21 32.63 11.45
C ARG A 710 -9.02 33.87 12.33
N GLN A 711 -9.98 34.16 13.20
CA GLN A 711 -9.85 35.25 14.14
C GLN A 711 -8.65 35.08 15.08
N ALA A 712 -8.53 33.91 15.71
CA ALA A 712 -7.41 33.62 16.60
C ALA A 712 -6.06 33.68 15.88
N PHE A 713 -5.99 33.22 14.63
CA PHE A 713 -4.80 33.32 13.78
C PHE A 713 -4.42 34.77 13.50
N GLU A 714 -5.37 35.62 13.11
CA GLU A 714 -5.14 37.03 12.84
C GLU A 714 -4.73 37.81 14.10
N GLU A 715 -5.34 37.52 15.26
CA GLU A 715 -4.91 38.07 16.53
C GLU A 715 -3.46 37.73 16.85
N GLY A 716 -3.06 36.45 16.65
CA GLY A 716 -1.68 36.05 16.85
C GLY A 716 -0.71 36.69 15.86
N LEU A 717 -1.12 36.88 14.60
CA LEU A 717 -0.28 37.53 13.59
C LEU A 717 0.02 38.99 13.89
N VAL A 718 -0.87 39.71 14.56
CA VAL A 718 -0.59 41.08 15.04
C VAL A 718 0.62 41.10 15.96
N GLU A 719 0.76 40.11 16.84
CA GLU A 719 1.92 39.96 17.75
C GLU A 719 3.18 39.46 17.04
N ALA A 720 3.03 38.94 15.79
CA ALA A 720 4.11 38.41 14.98
C ALA A 720 4.65 39.42 13.95
N GLU A 721 4.20 40.70 13.99
CA GLU A 721 4.67 41.70 13.04
C GLU A 721 6.20 41.83 13.08
N GLY A 722 6.82 41.76 11.90
CA GLY A 722 8.28 41.78 11.78
C GLY A 722 9.00 40.45 12.00
N LYS A 723 8.31 39.37 12.38
CA LYS A 723 8.89 38.04 12.58
C LYS A 723 8.92 37.17 11.30
N TYR A 724 8.37 37.66 10.20
CA TYR A 724 8.35 36.95 8.91
C TYR A 724 8.56 37.90 7.75
N PRO A 725 9.14 37.43 6.62
CA PRO A 725 9.29 38.23 5.41
C PRO A 725 7.94 38.51 4.75
N ALA A 726 7.78 39.68 4.11
CA ALA A 726 6.52 40.07 3.48
C ALA A 726 6.06 39.10 2.38
N ASP A 727 6.99 38.48 1.65
CA ASP A 727 6.74 37.48 0.62
C ASP A 727 6.55 36.05 1.17
N ARG A 728 6.65 35.89 2.49
CA ARG A 728 6.46 34.62 3.24
C ARG A 728 5.44 34.80 4.37
N LYS A 729 4.41 35.61 4.12
CA LYS A 729 3.34 35.81 5.11
C LYS A 729 2.73 34.46 5.51
N PRO A 730 2.63 34.17 6.81
CA PRO A 730 1.98 32.96 7.30
C PRO A 730 0.55 32.81 6.78
N MET A 731 0.14 31.59 6.55
CA MET A 731 -1.15 31.20 6.00
C MET A 731 -1.90 30.26 6.93
N LEU A 732 -3.22 30.38 6.93
CA LEU A 732 -4.11 29.40 7.54
C LEU A 732 -4.51 28.37 6.47
N LEU A 733 -4.08 27.14 6.66
CA LEU A 733 -4.25 26.02 5.75
C LEU A 733 -5.23 25.00 6.36
N THR A 734 -5.92 24.26 5.55
CA THR A 734 -6.68 23.08 6.01
C THR A 734 -6.42 21.91 5.07
N CYS A 735 -6.17 20.74 5.65
CA CYS A 735 -6.01 19.48 4.94
C CYS A 735 -7.34 18.74 4.95
N VAL A 736 -7.83 18.37 3.78
CA VAL A 736 -9.14 17.73 3.63
C VAL A 736 -9.05 16.56 2.64
N GLN A 737 -9.92 15.58 2.83
CA GLN A 737 -10.05 14.51 1.85
C GLN A 737 -10.67 15.04 0.56
N GLY A 738 -10.18 14.67 -0.60
CA GLY A 738 -10.72 15.22 -1.82
C GLY A 738 -10.48 14.45 -3.11
N ALA A 739 -9.39 13.71 -3.22
CA ALA A 739 -9.02 13.03 -4.47
C ALA A 739 -8.37 11.66 -4.20
N GLY A 740 -8.85 10.94 -3.21
CA GLY A 740 -8.40 9.59 -2.90
C GLY A 740 -8.90 8.55 -3.90
N LYS A 741 -8.91 7.31 -3.48
CA LYS A 741 -9.31 6.14 -4.28
C LYS A 741 -10.65 6.31 -5.01
N ASP A 742 -11.58 7.08 -4.43
CA ASP A 742 -12.96 7.25 -4.92
C ASP A 742 -13.25 8.62 -5.52
N PHE A 743 -12.25 9.43 -5.85
CA PHE A 743 -12.36 10.77 -6.47
C PHE A 743 -13.70 11.49 -6.14
N GLN A 744 -13.76 12.14 -4.98
CA GLN A 744 -15.02 12.71 -4.48
C GLN A 744 -15.27 14.10 -5.05
N LYS A 745 -16.50 14.33 -5.53
CA LYS A 745 -16.96 15.67 -5.93
C LYS A 745 -17.14 16.55 -4.70
N PRO A 746 -17.02 17.89 -4.83
CA PRO A 746 -17.25 18.81 -3.72
C PRO A 746 -18.59 18.63 -3.02
N GLU A 747 -19.63 18.29 -3.78
CA GLU A 747 -20.97 18.03 -3.28
C GLU A 747 -21.02 16.74 -2.44
N ASP A 748 -20.30 15.69 -2.85
CA ASP A 748 -20.23 14.43 -2.10
C ASP A 748 -19.51 14.63 -0.77
N ILE A 749 -18.43 15.43 -0.75
CA ILE A 749 -17.69 15.75 0.47
C ILE A 749 -18.56 16.59 1.41
N LYS A 750 -19.30 17.53 0.87
CA LYS A 750 -20.27 18.33 1.64
C LYS A 750 -21.29 17.43 2.34
N ILE A 751 -21.84 16.43 1.66
CA ILE A 751 -22.84 15.51 2.21
C ILE A 751 -22.22 14.52 3.19
N LYS A 752 -21.06 13.94 2.87
CA LYS A 752 -20.42 12.87 3.65
C LYS A 752 -19.61 13.39 4.83
N GLY A 753 -18.88 14.49 4.63
CA GLY A 753 -17.95 15.04 5.61
C GLY A 753 -18.35 16.39 6.19
N PHE A 754 -19.44 16.98 5.70
CA PHE A 754 -19.93 18.32 6.08
C PHE A 754 -18.90 19.44 5.89
N LEU A 755 -17.97 19.23 4.95
CA LEU A 755 -16.97 20.20 4.55
C LEU A 755 -17.46 20.96 3.31
N ASP A 756 -17.97 22.15 3.51
CA ASP A 756 -18.32 23.05 2.42
C ASP A 756 -17.11 23.90 2.03
N TYR A 757 -16.44 23.51 0.93
CA TYR A 757 -15.25 24.21 0.44
C TYR A 757 -15.49 25.70 0.15
N LYS A 758 -16.70 26.08 -0.27
CA LYS A 758 -17.07 27.51 -0.45
C LYS A 758 -17.02 28.26 0.87
N LEU A 759 -17.39 27.57 1.95
CA LEU A 759 -17.37 28.15 3.28
C LEU A 759 -15.94 28.18 3.84
N LEU A 760 -15.21 27.05 3.75
CA LEU A 760 -13.82 26.95 4.19
C LEU A 760 -12.93 27.96 3.46
N SER A 761 -13.12 28.15 2.16
CA SER A 761 -12.35 29.11 1.35
C SER A 761 -12.52 30.58 1.75
N LYS A 762 -13.49 30.90 2.60
CA LYS A 762 -13.64 32.25 3.20
C LYS A 762 -12.67 32.48 4.34
N TYR A 763 -12.29 31.42 5.05
CA TYR A 763 -11.51 31.48 6.27
C TYR A 763 -10.08 30.95 6.10
N CYS A 764 -9.86 29.98 5.20
CA CYS A 764 -8.55 29.45 4.90
C CYS A 764 -7.92 30.14 3.69
N ASP A 765 -6.62 30.38 3.75
CA ASP A 765 -5.86 30.93 2.62
C ASP A 765 -5.69 29.89 1.51
N LEU A 766 -5.49 28.62 1.89
CA LEU A 766 -5.42 27.48 0.99
C LEU A 766 -6.11 26.25 1.58
N ILE A 767 -6.69 25.44 0.69
CA ILE A 767 -7.31 24.15 1.02
C ILE A 767 -6.44 23.06 0.40
N GLN A 768 -5.81 22.27 1.23
CA GLN A 768 -4.96 21.15 0.83
C GLN A 768 -5.81 19.91 0.60
N ILE A 769 -5.76 19.37 -0.59
CA ILE A 769 -6.57 18.20 -0.99
C ILE A 769 -5.67 16.97 -1.00
N MET A 770 -6.03 15.96 -0.21
CA MET A 770 -5.36 14.66 -0.21
C MET A 770 -5.55 13.98 -1.58
N SER A 771 -4.58 14.12 -2.45
CA SER A 771 -4.57 13.53 -3.79
C SER A 771 -3.81 12.21 -3.80
N TYR A 772 -4.18 11.32 -2.88
CA TYR A 772 -3.50 10.04 -2.73
C TYR A 772 -3.85 9.08 -3.87
N THR A 773 -2.82 8.49 -4.46
CA THR A 773 -2.96 7.51 -5.53
C THR A 773 -2.41 6.17 -5.09
N TYR A 774 -3.19 5.12 -5.26
CA TYR A 774 -2.84 3.76 -4.85
C TYR A 774 -2.77 2.78 -6.04
N GLY A 775 -3.29 3.19 -7.18
CA GLY A 775 -3.42 2.39 -8.39
C GLY A 775 -2.22 2.45 -9.32
N GLY A 776 -2.47 2.25 -10.59
CA GLY A 776 -1.48 2.30 -11.66
C GLY A 776 -1.16 3.71 -12.15
N VAL A 777 -0.38 3.78 -13.22
CA VAL A 777 0.05 5.04 -13.87
C VAL A 777 -1.13 5.90 -14.36
N ASP A 778 -2.27 5.28 -14.65
CA ASP A 778 -3.52 5.95 -15.01
C ASP A 778 -4.05 6.88 -13.92
N GLU A 779 -3.68 6.65 -12.67
CA GLU A 779 -4.06 7.52 -11.55
C GLU A 779 -3.26 8.83 -11.48
N CYS A 780 -2.21 8.99 -12.27
CA CYS A 780 -1.42 10.24 -12.29
C CYS A 780 -2.25 11.47 -12.65
N VAL A 781 -3.37 11.30 -13.34
CA VAL A 781 -4.29 12.40 -13.70
C VAL A 781 -5.05 12.98 -12.52
N LYS A 782 -5.26 12.18 -11.46
CA LYS A 782 -6.15 12.52 -10.34
C LYS A 782 -5.84 13.84 -9.65
N PRO A 783 -4.58 14.17 -9.29
CA PRO A 783 -4.29 15.46 -8.66
C PRO A 783 -4.67 16.65 -9.54
N GLY A 784 -4.33 16.60 -10.82
CA GLY A 784 -4.66 17.66 -11.75
C GLY A 784 -6.15 17.82 -12.00
N ASP A 785 -6.89 16.71 -12.13
CA ASP A 785 -8.35 16.75 -12.34
C ASP A 785 -9.10 17.24 -11.10
N ALA A 786 -8.63 16.84 -9.89
CA ALA A 786 -9.19 17.35 -8.65
C ALA A 786 -9.03 18.87 -8.56
N LEU A 787 -7.82 19.38 -8.76
CA LEU A 787 -7.56 20.81 -8.68
C LEU A 787 -8.40 21.60 -9.70
N GLU A 788 -8.54 21.11 -10.93
CA GLU A 788 -9.35 21.73 -11.96
C GLU A 788 -10.84 21.77 -11.57
N MET A 789 -11.35 20.65 -11.06
CA MET A 789 -12.73 20.53 -10.60
C MET A 789 -13.03 21.52 -9.45
N TYR A 790 -12.11 21.56 -8.46
CA TYR A 790 -12.31 22.46 -7.30
C TYR A 790 -12.14 23.94 -7.69
N ALA A 791 -11.21 24.27 -8.59
CA ALA A 791 -11.07 25.64 -9.11
C ALA A 791 -12.36 26.12 -9.81
N LYS A 792 -12.96 25.26 -10.64
CA LYS A 792 -14.27 25.54 -11.27
C LYS A 792 -15.39 25.69 -10.24
N TYR A 793 -15.43 24.82 -9.24
CA TYR A 793 -16.46 24.88 -8.19
C TYR A 793 -16.37 26.13 -7.32
N LEU A 794 -15.15 26.56 -7.00
CA LEU A 794 -14.88 27.70 -6.13
C LEU A 794 -14.80 29.03 -6.89
N GLY A 795 -14.62 29.00 -8.21
CA GLY A 795 -14.36 30.17 -9.05
C GLY A 795 -12.98 30.81 -8.80
N ARG A 796 -12.06 30.10 -8.16
CA ARG A 796 -10.70 30.58 -7.84
C ARG A 796 -9.74 29.42 -7.51
N ASP A 797 -8.43 29.66 -7.72
CA ASP A 797 -7.34 28.70 -7.48
C ASP A 797 -6.84 28.81 -6.02
N VAL A 798 -7.58 28.24 -5.06
CA VAL A 798 -7.21 28.18 -3.64
C VAL A 798 -6.97 26.75 -3.13
N THR A 799 -7.12 25.77 -4.01
CA THR A 799 -6.86 24.38 -3.69
C THR A 799 -5.46 23.98 -4.10
N VAL A 800 -4.82 23.18 -3.29
CA VAL A 800 -3.45 22.69 -3.51
C VAL A 800 -3.39 21.18 -3.22
N PRO A 801 -2.56 20.40 -3.94
CA PRO A 801 -2.54 18.97 -3.77
C PRO A 801 -1.61 18.57 -2.62
N ILE A 802 -1.99 17.51 -1.91
CA ILE A 802 -1.07 16.70 -1.11
C ILE A 802 -0.83 15.41 -1.88
N LEU A 803 0.40 15.21 -2.35
CA LEU A 803 0.81 14.01 -3.09
C LEU A 803 1.34 12.95 -2.11
N LEU A 804 1.01 11.70 -2.38
CA LEU A 804 1.49 10.58 -1.56
C LEU A 804 2.90 10.18 -1.98
N ALA A 805 3.90 10.56 -1.18
CA ALA A 805 5.30 10.16 -1.41
C ALA A 805 5.63 8.78 -0.83
N GLY A 806 4.86 8.33 0.15
CA GLY A 806 5.02 7.04 0.80
C GLY A 806 3.92 6.79 1.82
N GLY A 807 4.01 5.68 2.53
CA GLY A 807 2.96 5.21 3.41
C GLY A 807 1.92 4.34 2.66
N TYR A 808 1.08 3.64 3.42
CA TYR A 808 0.03 2.76 2.88
C TYR A 808 0.53 1.67 1.91
N GLY A 809 1.80 1.22 2.06
CA GLY A 809 2.39 0.16 1.22
C GLY A 809 2.84 0.63 -0.17
N THR A 810 3.01 1.92 -0.38
CA THR A 810 3.51 2.46 -1.66
C THR A 810 5.04 2.55 -1.70
N GLU A 811 5.71 2.41 -0.57
CA GLU A 811 7.14 2.61 -0.39
C GLU A 811 8.01 1.61 -1.16
N THR A 812 7.50 0.40 -1.34
CA THR A 812 8.22 -0.71 -1.97
C THR A 812 8.14 -0.70 -3.51
N ARG A 813 7.34 0.19 -4.10
CA ARG A 813 7.06 0.18 -5.55
C ARG A 813 7.81 1.28 -6.28
N LEU A 814 8.89 0.92 -6.99
CA LEU A 814 9.66 1.85 -7.83
C LEU A 814 8.83 2.51 -8.93
N ASP A 815 7.90 1.78 -9.54
CA ASP A 815 7.01 2.32 -10.57
C ASP A 815 6.15 3.49 -10.03
N ARG A 816 5.73 3.42 -8.78
CA ARG A 816 4.97 4.49 -8.13
C ARG A 816 5.82 5.72 -7.79
N LYS A 817 7.08 5.51 -7.43
CA LYS A 817 8.01 6.62 -7.16
C LYS A 817 8.18 7.51 -8.39
N VAL A 818 8.30 6.91 -9.57
CA VAL A 818 8.39 7.64 -10.84
C VAL A 818 7.10 8.43 -11.15
N MET A 819 5.93 7.96 -10.69
CA MET A 819 4.65 8.65 -10.91
C MET A 819 4.60 10.04 -10.27
N LEU A 820 5.35 10.30 -9.19
CA LEU A 820 5.40 11.62 -8.54
C LEU A 820 5.81 12.73 -9.52
N LYS A 821 6.71 12.46 -10.46
CA LYS A 821 7.08 13.40 -11.52
C LYS A 821 5.85 13.84 -12.33
N TYR A 822 5.03 12.89 -12.73
CA TYR A 822 3.85 13.15 -13.56
C TYR A 822 2.74 13.82 -12.77
N GLN A 823 2.53 13.41 -11.53
CA GLN A 823 1.56 14.04 -10.62
C GLN A 823 1.93 15.49 -10.33
N MET A 824 3.23 15.80 -10.22
CA MET A 824 3.70 17.18 -10.13
C MET A 824 3.36 18.01 -11.38
N PHE A 825 3.60 17.48 -12.58
CA PHE A 825 3.26 18.21 -13.82
C PHE A 825 1.75 18.39 -13.95
N GLU A 826 0.94 17.35 -13.70
CA GLU A 826 -0.52 17.47 -13.67
C GLU A 826 -1.01 18.55 -12.70
N SER A 827 -0.36 18.63 -11.53
CA SER A 827 -0.66 19.65 -10.53
C SER A 827 -0.22 21.05 -10.97
N LEU A 828 1.02 21.21 -11.44
CA LEU A 828 1.57 22.50 -11.88
C LEU A 828 0.74 23.13 -12.99
N MET A 829 0.23 22.31 -13.91
CA MET A 829 -0.65 22.78 -14.98
C MET A 829 -2.00 23.34 -14.48
N GLN A 830 -2.32 23.15 -13.20
CA GLN A 830 -3.49 23.74 -12.54
C GLN A 830 -3.16 25.01 -11.73
N LYS A 831 -1.94 25.53 -11.83
CA LYS A 831 -1.52 26.79 -11.20
C LYS A 831 -1.62 26.76 -9.65
N PRO A 832 -1.14 25.71 -8.97
CA PRO A 832 -1.23 25.66 -7.52
C PRO A 832 -0.25 26.65 -6.89
N LYS A 833 -0.64 27.30 -5.79
CA LYS A 833 0.29 28.08 -4.99
C LYS A 833 1.26 27.22 -4.18
N MET A 834 0.93 25.96 -4.00
CA MET A 834 1.70 25.02 -3.19
C MET A 834 1.52 23.59 -3.70
N ILE A 835 2.55 22.75 -3.54
CA ILE A 835 2.50 21.30 -3.72
C ILE A 835 3.11 20.67 -2.47
N VAL A 836 2.36 19.83 -1.80
CA VAL A 836 2.74 19.21 -0.53
C VAL A 836 2.94 17.70 -0.72
N PHE A 837 3.91 17.13 -0.02
CA PHE A 837 4.13 15.68 0.02
C PHE A 837 3.78 15.12 1.39
N TYR A 838 2.90 14.10 1.41
CA TYR A 838 2.61 13.33 2.62
C TYR A 838 3.55 12.15 2.76
N ALA A 839 3.73 11.73 4.00
CA ALA A 839 4.63 10.74 4.55
C ALA A 839 6.08 11.22 4.69
N GLY A 840 6.23 12.31 5.39
CA GLY A 840 7.39 12.82 6.12
C GLY A 840 8.76 12.37 5.60
N ALA A 841 9.36 11.44 6.30
CA ALA A 841 10.71 10.99 5.97
C ALA A 841 10.81 10.20 4.66
N THR A 842 9.72 9.63 4.14
CA THR A 842 9.75 8.81 2.91
C THR A 842 10.14 9.62 1.67
N ILE A 843 9.79 10.91 1.64
CA ILE A 843 10.17 11.79 0.52
C ILE A 843 11.70 11.91 0.38
N PHE A 844 12.46 11.75 1.47
CA PHE A 844 13.91 11.87 1.46
C PHE A 844 14.63 10.60 1.01
N ASN A 845 13.91 9.50 0.81
CA ASN A 845 14.49 8.34 0.15
C ASN A 845 14.86 8.71 -1.29
N ALA A 846 16.13 8.52 -1.69
CA ALA A 846 16.63 9.02 -2.98
C ALA A 846 15.83 8.55 -4.19
N PRO A 847 15.39 7.28 -4.32
CA PRO A 847 14.52 6.85 -5.42
C PRO A 847 13.16 7.55 -5.45
N THR A 848 12.65 8.05 -4.33
CA THR A 848 11.40 8.81 -4.25
C THR A 848 11.64 10.28 -4.60
N LEU A 849 12.75 10.82 -4.12
CA LEU A 849 13.12 12.22 -4.29
C LEU A 849 13.55 12.57 -5.73
N ALA A 850 14.28 11.67 -6.38
CA ALA A 850 14.85 11.92 -7.71
C ALA A 850 13.80 12.36 -8.75
N PRO A 851 12.65 11.69 -8.94
CA PRO A 851 11.63 12.12 -9.88
C PRO A 851 10.97 13.45 -9.51
N VAL A 852 10.92 13.80 -8.22
CA VAL A 852 10.41 15.09 -7.74
C VAL A 852 11.37 16.21 -8.10
N VAL A 853 12.65 16.03 -7.79
CA VAL A 853 13.70 17.02 -8.13
C VAL A 853 13.79 17.20 -9.65
N GLU A 854 13.69 16.12 -10.40
CA GLU A 854 13.67 16.17 -11.87
C GLU A 854 12.46 16.98 -12.39
N ALA A 855 11.27 16.76 -11.82
CA ALA A 855 10.08 17.54 -12.19
C ALA A 855 10.26 19.03 -11.91
N ILE A 856 10.83 19.38 -10.75
CA ILE A 856 11.12 20.76 -10.39
C ILE A 856 12.15 21.34 -11.38
N ARG A 857 13.24 20.64 -11.67
CA ARG A 857 14.29 21.07 -12.60
C ARG A 857 13.74 21.41 -13.98
N ILE A 858 12.87 20.55 -14.51
CA ILE A 858 12.25 20.74 -15.83
C ILE A 858 11.26 21.92 -15.83
N ALA A 859 10.45 22.06 -14.76
CA ALA A 859 9.39 23.05 -14.68
C ALA A 859 9.89 24.44 -14.27
N LEU A 860 10.98 24.52 -13.51
CA LEU A 860 11.48 25.76 -12.89
C LEU A 860 11.73 26.92 -13.86
N PRO A 861 12.28 26.74 -15.08
CA PRO A 861 12.46 27.81 -16.05
C PRO A 861 11.15 28.44 -16.54
N TYR A 862 10.03 27.74 -16.31
CA TYR A 862 8.70 28.08 -16.80
C TYR A 862 7.74 28.45 -15.65
N GLU A 863 8.26 28.81 -14.48
CA GLU A 863 7.45 29.13 -13.29
C GLU A 863 6.38 30.18 -13.58
N GLU A 864 6.67 31.17 -14.44
CA GLU A 864 5.73 32.21 -14.83
C GLU A 864 4.43 31.69 -15.46
N PHE A 865 4.48 30.56 -16.17
CA PHE A 865 3.27 29.96 -16.72
C PHE A 865 2.37 29.39 -15.61
N PHE A 866 2.97 28.82 -14.58
CA PHE A 866 2.22 28.24 -13.46
C PHE A 866 1.68 29.31 -12.50
N THR A 867 2.21 30.53 -12.54
CA THR A 867 1.72 31.64 -11.71
C THR A 867 0.82 32.59 -12.46
N ASP A 868 1.24 33.05 -13.61
CA ASP A 868 0.62 34.14 -14.37
C ASP A 868 -0.05 33.66 -15.66
N GLY A 869 0.23 32.43 -16.14
CA GLY A 869 -0.36 31.85 -17.36
C GLY A 869 -1.88 31.62 -17.25
N VAL A 870 -2.53 31.54 -18.39
CA VAL A 870 -3.98 31.27 -18.51
C VAL A 870 -4.17 29.86 -19.07
N ARG A 871 -5.14 29.10 -18.51
CA ARG A 871 -5.46 27.75 -19.03
C ARG A 871 -5.91 27.86 -20.47
N PHE A 872 -5.31 27.07 -21.35
CA PHE A 872 -5.55 27.10 -22.78
C PHE A 872 -6.08 25.76 -23.26
N TYR A 873 -7.17 25.76 -24.01
CA TYR A 873 -7.89 24.54 -24.41
C TYR A 873 -8.10 24.44 -25.93
N ASP A 874 -7.75 25.48 -26.69
CA ASP A 874 -7.99 25.55 -28.14
C ASP A 874 -6.88 24.82 -28.92
N PHE A 875 -6.94 23.50 -28.86
CA PHE A 875 -6.09 22.58 -29.62
C PHE A 875 -6.79 21.26 -29.91
N GLU A 876 -6.42 20.64 -31.02
CA GLU A 876 -6.89 19.33 -31.44
C GLU A 876 -5.76 18.29 -31.36
N LYS A 877 -6.09 17.04 -31.18
CA LYS A 877 -5.14 15.91 -31.10
C LYS A 877 -5.60 14.74 -31.95
N ASN A 878 -4.67 14.08 -32.64
CA ASN A 878 -4.95 12.85 -33.39
C ASN A 878 -4.99 11.57 -32.53
N ALA A 879 -4.58 11.65 -31.25
CA ALA A 879 -4.54 10.52 -30.33
C ALA A 879 -5.49 10.77 -29.13
N PRO A 880 -6.71 10.20 -29.12
CA PRO A 880 -7.71 10.47 -28.10
C PRO A 880 -7.29 10.03 -26.68
N PHE A 881 -6.45 9.01 -26.53
CA PHE A 881 -5.92 8.53 -25.25
C PHE A 881 -4.86 9.44 -24.64
N LEU A 882 -4.35 10.42 -25.41
CA LEU A 882 -3.34 11.33 -24.92
C LEU A 882 -3.93 12.38 -23.99
N ARG A 883 -3.31 12.54 -22.84
CA ARG A 883 -3.60 13.62 -21.90
C ARG A 883 -2.87 14.88 -22.35
N LEU A 884 -3.60 15.98 -22.52
CA LEU A 884 -3.02 17.28 -22.84
C LEU A 884 -3.55 18.34 -21.87
N LYS A 885 -2.66 19.18 -21.38
CA LYS A 885 -2.95 20.41 -20.62
C LYS A 885 -2.02 21.51 -21.12
N ALA A 886 -2.54 22.72 -21.22
CA ALA A 886 -1.74 23.84 -21.70
C ALA A 886 -2.00 25.13 -20.91
N LEU A 887 -0.95 25.95 -20.79
CA LEU A 887 -1.00 27.30 -20.22
C LEU A 887 -0.44 28.28 -21.24
N SER A 888 -1.17 29.34 -21.53
CA SER A 888 -0.74 30.41 -22.40
C SER A 888 -0.21 31.60 -21.60
N LEU A 889 0.84 32.25 -22.12
CA LEU A 889 1.40 33.49 -21.58
C LEU A 889 1.87 34.38 -22.73
N GLY A 890 1.06 35.33 -23.10
CA GLY A 890 1.31 36.16 -24.26
C GLY A 890 1.40 35.33 -25.55
N LYS A 891 2.55 35.35 -26.22
CA LYS A 891 2.80 34.59 -27.47
C LYS A 891 3.28 33.16 -27.22
N ARG A 892 3.39 32.74 -26.00
CA ARG A 892 3.95 31.45 -25.66
C ARG A 892 2.88 30.53 -25.05
N VAL A 893 3.00 29.25 -25.33
CA VAL A 893 2.17 28.18 -24.71
C VAL A 893 3.09 27.13 -24.13
N LEU A 894 2.91 26.81 -22.86
CA LEU A 894 3.48 25.65 -22.20
C LEU A 894 2.48 24.51 -22.29
N LEU A 895 2.82 23.48 -23.04
CA LEU A 895 2.01 22.28 -23.25
C LEU A 895 2.56 21.12 -22.43
N TYR A 896 1.74 20.52 -21.60
CA TYR A 896 1.98 19.22 -21.00
C TYR A 896 1.26 18.14 -21.79
N ALA A 897 2.00 17.14 -22.25
CA ALA A 897 1.46 15.98 -22.91
C ALA A 897 1.87 14.71 -22.17
N ALA A 898 0.92 13.79 -21.93
CA ALA A 898 1.17 12.54 -21.21
C ALA A 898 0.42 11.37 -21.82
N ASN A 899 1.06 10.19 -21.82
CA ASN A 899 0.47 8.92 -22.19
C ASN A 899 0.47 7.98 -20.97
N TYR A 900 -0.66 7.88 -20.32
CA TYR A 900 -0.87 6.98 -19.16
C TYR A 900 -1.49 5.63 -19.53
N THR A 901 -1.43 5.27 -20.82
CA THR A 901 -1.95 4.00 -21.32
C THR A 901 -0.82 3.03 -21.69
N ASP A 902 -1.16 1.77 -21.89
CA ASP A 902 -0.22 0.74 -22.34
C ASP A 902 0.11 0.82 -23.83
N ASN A 903 -0.54 1.71 -24.56
CA ASN A 903 -0.36 1.86 -26.00
C ASN A 903 0.78 2.84 -26.31
N PRO A 904 1.87 2.42 -26.96
CA PRO A 904 2.90 3.34 -27.41
C PRO A 904 2.33 4.27 -28.50
N ALA A 905 2.41 5.57 -28.26
CA ALA A 905 2.01 6.56 -29.25
C ALA A 905 3.23 7.01 -30.09
N LYS A 906 3.21 6.69 -31.36
CA LYS A 906 4.16 7.21 -32.35
C LYS A 906 3.48 8.26 -33.21
N GLN A 907 4.22 9.30 -33.56
CA GLN A 907 3.76 10.41 -34.43
C GLN A 907 2.44 11.04 -33.95
N VAL A 908 2.44 11.43 -32.66
CA VAL A 908 1.33 12.20 -32.11
C VAL A 908 1.39 13.61 -32.69
N THR A 909 0.25 14.05 -33.25
CA THR A 909 0.10 15.39 -33.76
C THR A 909 -0.88 16.19 -32.92
N VAL A 910 -0.48 17.39 -32.54
CA VAL A 910 -1.33 18.39 -31.89
C VAL A 910 -1.43 19.61 -32.77
N THR A 911 -2.66 19.99 -33.08
CA THR A 911 -2.97 21.13 -33.97
C THR A 911 -3.46 22.32 -33.16
N PHE A 912 -2.91 23.50 -33.43
CA PHE A 912 -3.23 24.74 -32.72
C PHE A 912 -3.95 25.72 -33.70
N PRO A 913 -4.66 26.74 -33.18
CA PRO A 913 -5.40 27.69 -34.01
C PRO A 913 -4.47 28.60 -34.86
N GLN A 914 -3.25 28.83 -34.39
CA GLN A 914 -2.26 29.72 -35.05
C GLN A 914 -1.04 28.91 -35.50
N THR A 915 -0.30 29.49 -36.46
CA THR A 915 0.99 28.95 -36.92
C THR A 915 2.02 29.00 -35.79
N ILE A 916 2.73 27.90 -35.60
CA ILE A 916 3.77 27.74 -34.58
C ILE A 916 5.11 28.23 -35.19
N LEU A 917 5.76 29.16 -34.50
CA LEU A 917 7.10 29.66 -34.90
C LEU A 917 8.21 28.73 -34.44
N SER A 918 8.08 28.22 -33.22
CA SER A 918 9.03 27.26 -32.64
C SER A 918 8.35 26.36 -31.61
N ALA A 919 8.89 25.15 -31.46
CA ALA A 919 8.50 24.21 -30.43
C ALA A 919 9.75 23.49 -29.87
N ILE A 920 9.89 23.46 -28.56
CA ILE A 920 10.99 22.78 -27.88
C ILE A 920 10.47 21.88 -26.75
N GLU A 921 11.10 20.74 -26.57
CA GLU A 921 10.93 19.91 -25.38
C GLU A 921 11.64 20.60 -24.21
N CYS A 922 10.95 20.79 -23.08
CA CYS A 922 11.50 21.50 -21.93
C CYS A 922 12.62 20.72 -21.22
N ASP A 923 12.61 19.40 -21.30
CA ASP A 923 13.72 18.57 -20.84
C ASP A 923 14.74 18.38 -22.00
N GLY A 924 15.96 18.94 -21.82
CA GLY A 924 17.04 18.84 -22.79
C GLY A 924 16.96 19.77 -23.99
N GLY A 925 15.91 20.59 -24.14
CA GLY A 925 15.84 21.65 -25.17
C GLY A 925 15.73 21.15 -26.62
N LYS A 926 15.31 19.90 -26.82
CA LYS A 926 15.17 19.31 -28.16
C LYS A 926 14.10 20.04 -28.96
N LYS A 927 14.48 20.51 -30.15
CA LYS A 927 13.53 21.13 -31.10
C LYS A 927 12.60 20.05 -31.68
N LEU A 928 11.31 20.36 -31.73
CA LEU A 928 10.30 19.55 -32.39
C LEU A 928 10.09 19.98 -33.82
N SER A 929 9.67 19.03 -34.66
CA SER A 929 9.21 19.35 -36.01
C SER A 929 7.86 20.05 -35.95
N THR A 930 7.78 21.23 -36.57
CA THR A 930 6.56 22.01 -36.73
C THR A 930 6.16 22.07 -38.20
N SER A 931 4.87 21.91 -38.47
CA SER A 931 4.30 22.06 -39.82
C SER A 931 3.10 23.01 -39.78
N GLY A 932 3.36 24.29 -39.99
CA GLY A 932 2.32 25.30 -39.89
C GLY A 932 1.74 25.41 -38.49
N LYS A 933 0.55 24.90 -38.32
CA LYS A 933 -0.18 24.90 -37.04
C LYS A 933 0.03 23.65 -36.18
N GLU A 934 0.87 22.73 -36.64
CA GLU A 934 1.00 21.39 -36.04
C GLU A 934 2.38 21.18 -35.47
N ILE A 935 2.41 20.45 -34.34
CA ILE A 935 3.60 19.82 -33.82
C ILE A 935 3.42 18.30 -33.84
N THR A 936 4.50 17.60 -34.16
CA THR A 936 4.53 16.13 -34.12
C THR A 936 5.69 15.68 -33.28
N PHE A 937 5.40 14.73 -32.39
CA PHE A 937 6.37 14.10 -31.47
C PHE A 937 6.05 12.64 -31.23
N ASP A 938 7.05 11.88 -30.83
CA ASP A 938 6.91 10.50 -30.41
C ASP A 938 6.76 10.43 -28.90
N PHE A 939 5.80 9.63 -28.46
CA PHE A 939 5.53 9.39 -27.06
C PHE A 939 6.00 8.00 -26.68
N GLN A 940 6.82 7.90 -25.66
CA GLN A 940 7.12 6.61 -25.06
C GLN A 940 6.06 6.27 -24.01
N LYS A 941 5.82 4.97 -23.81
CA LYS A 941 4.93 4.45 -22.76
C LYS A 941 5.22 5.13 -21.41
N ASP A 942 4.17 5.49 -20.70
CA ASP A 942 4.19 6.03 -19.33
C ASP A 942 5.00 7.32 -19.15
N ARG A 943 5.08 8.16 -20.17
CA ARG A 943 5.79 9.44 -20.09
C ARG A 943 4.87 10.64 -20.17
N GLY A 944 5.15 11.62 -19.30
CA GLY A 944 4.63 12.98 -19.39
C GLY A 944 5.76 13.93 -19.73
N GLN A 945 5.55 14.80 -20.71
CA GLN A 945 6.54 15.76 -21.24
C GLN A 945 5.98 17.17 -21.30
N LEU A 946 6.83 18.16 -21.01
CA LEU A 946 6.52 19.58 -21.18
C LEU A 946 7.15 20.10 -22.47
N PHE A 947 6.40 20.91 -23.21
CA PHE A 947 6.83 21.56 -24.44
C PHE A 947 6.55 23.05 -24.37
N LEU A 948 7.50 23.87 -24.79
CA LEU A 948 7.32 25.29 -24.98
C LEU A 948 7.12 25.60 -26.45
N LEU A 949 6.03 26.30 -26.77
CA LEU A 949 5.63 26.72 -28.11
C LEU A 949 5.62 28.22 -28.21
N GLU A 950 6.04 28.76 -29.35
CA GLU A 950 5.98 30.19 -29.65
C GLU A 950 5.09 30.45 -30.87
N PHE A 951 4.28 31.51 -30.79
CA PHE A 951 3.32 31.94 -31.77
C PHE A 951 3.60 33.39 -32.26
N PRO A 952 3.20 33.77 -33.46
CA PRO A 952 3.46 35.14 -34.01
C PRO A 952 2.69 36.23 -33.26
N SER A 953 1.53 35.92 -32.73
CA SER A 953 0.69 36.83 -31.93
C SER A 953 0.26 36.21 -30.61
N PRO A 954 -0.21 37.00 -29.65
CA PRO A 954 -0.78 36.44 -28.42
C PRO A 954 -1.86 35.41 -28.76
N VAL A 955 -1.74 34.30 -28.11
CA VAL A 955 -2.75 33.22 -28.20
C VAL A 955 -3.93 33.69 -27.37
N ASN A 956 -5.08 33.86 -28.01
CA ASN A 956 -6.28 34.39 -27.33
C ASN A 956 -6.60 33.56 -26.07
N GLU A 957 -6.83 34.28 -25.00
CA GLU A 957 -7.35 33.73 -23.75
C GLU A 957 -8.66 33.07 -24.11
N GLY A 958 -8.67 31.73 -24.07
CA GLY A 958 -9.88 30.96 -24.34
C GLY A 958 -10.97 31.43 -23.38
N ILE A 959 -12.11 31.74 -23.93
CA ILE A 959 -13.31 32.17 -23.23
C ILE A 959 -13.55 31.17 -22.07
N GLN A 960 -13.59 31.70 -20.85
CA GLN A 960 -13.85 30.97 -19.63
C GLN A 960 -15.16 30.20 -19.66
#